data_766d8b12877d57a123b6ab2393c560b5
#
_entry.id   766d8b12877d57a123b6ab2393c560b5
#
_cell.length_a   1.000
_cell.length_b   1.000
_cell.length_c   1.000
_cell.angle_alpha   90.00
_cell.angle_beta   90.00
_cell.angle_gamma   90.00
#
_symmetry.space_group_name_H-M   'P 1'
#
loop_
_entity.id
_entity.type
_entity.pdbx_description
1 polymer ?
#
loop_
_entity_poly.entity_id
_entity_poly.type
_entity_poly.pdbx_seq_one_letter_code
_entity_poly.pdbx_strand_id
1 'polypeptide(L)'
;MKNNRNLLMRMKKLERFGRKSIKKCAAVAMASMLFATTGFSLAIQPVKAQEVNAFSGDNDVVISSENKIEVPETSKDAFKKYEKISGIGEDTILGADFTYYQQCLEWGKSYKNYMSQSVDNIFAYVKSQGVNTISLKVAVNPIGENKYLSLDNAIKTLRELRESKTNLKTNLVLLYSDEITYADEQKLPAAWTKADAVESAKTYTKETIAKLKQANVLPDIITIGNEVNWNFLGITDGEGWEGWKAMGDISALLKTEGVKSSVSIAAPSQADSVKYIVQKLGYASVDYDYIGVNIYPDNNTNSYIKSLKKEVESCVSGKQLIVSNVKYERINESNTENVYTQADNIYNLLEATIDEKNAGGLIYDEAVYAGSWKSFFDEEGDAQVSMAIFAYAQGHETDTSRDPYKYGDDTGLKQQQVTINKVENMTDSTIQGMDISSYNALKNAGVKFYDKDGKEASLLKILSDNGVNYIRIRIWNDPYNEKGETYGGGGNDVETGLKIAREAKEYGMKILLDFHYSDFWADPAQQIIPKAWKADKDNPEKMCDHVYEFTKDTVNKFLKEGANVGMVQIGNEITNGMLGILADRDRGGNWAEIWKNTNKSQTINRYLSAGSRAVREVAPETLIALQLETPELSKYKYIMDTWERDGVDYDVLGSSYYPFWSTSWKANTPASLKKVQDYVALRGKLFVVTETAWTNSLEDADGTPNSIGKSADTSAYEVGPQGQVDMLTDLYKTVLSQDNGLGAFYWEGAWIPVRAGWTNWEYNKKIADKYGTGWASAEADGYFLNIKCIIMVNLHGEVQVGTIKDFLMIEDMC
;
A
#
# COMPACT_ATOMS: atom_id res chain seq x y z
N MET A 1 -35.46 19.45 6.38
CA MET A 1 -35.61 19.36 4.91
C MET A 1 -34.59 20.19 4.10
N LYS A 2 -33.68 20.96 4.71
CA LYS A 2 -32.64 21.73 3.96
C LYS A 2 -31.32 20.94 3.72
N ASN A 3 -31.03 19.92 4.54
CA ASN A 3 -29.78 19.15 4.41
C ASN A 3 -29.75 18.10 3.28
N ASN A 4 -30.91 17.60 2.85
CA ASN A 4 -30.94 16.59 1.76
C ASN A 4 -30.81 17.17 0.34
N ARG A 5 -30.99 18.46 0.15
CA ARG A 5 -30.80 19.09 -1.18
C ARG A 5 -29.32 19.29 -1.52
N ASN A 6 -28.46 19.51 -0.53
CA ASN A 6 -27.03 19.69 -0.75
C ASN A 6 -26.30 18.37 -1.04
N LEU A 7 -26.75 17.26 -0.48
CA LEU A 7 -26.19 15.93 -0.76
C LEU A 7 -26.55 15.45 -2.18
N LEU A 8 -27.77 15.72 -2.63
CA LEU A 8 -28.22 15.36 -4.00
C LEU A 8 -27.50 16.19 -5.09
N MET A 9 -27.13 17.43 -4.78
CA MET A 9 -26.36 18.28 -5.70
C MET A 9 -24.88 17.86 -5.77
N ARG A 10 -24.31 17.37 -4.67
CA ARG A 10 -22.95 16.82 -4.67
C ARG A 10 -22.86 15.50 -5.43
N MET A 11 -23.83 14.60 -5.27
CA MET A 11 -23.88 13.33 -6.03
C MET A 11 -24.08 13.57 -7.54
N LYS A 12 -24.91 14.52 -7.95
CA LYS A 12 -25.06 14.88 -9.38
C LYS A 12 -23.82 15.54 -9.98
N LYS A 13 -22.95 16.16 -9.16
CA LYS A 13 -21.68 16.72 -9.63
C LYS A 13 -20.61 15.63 -9.85
N LEU A 14 -20.59 14.61 -8.99
CA LEU A 14 -19.74 13.42 -9.13
C LEU A 14 -20.13 12.56 -10.35
N GLU A 15 -21.43 12.37 -10.62
CA GLU A 15 -21.88 11.67 -11.85
C GLU A 15 -21.51 12.40 -13.13
N ARG A 16 -21.42 13.74 -13.12
CA ARG A 16 -20.99 14.51 -14.30
C ARG A 16 -19.48 14.42 -14.56
N PHE A 17 -18.67 14.23 -13.50
CA PHE A 17 -17.22 14.01 -13.62
C PHE A 17 -16.90 12.62 -14.16
N GLY A 18 -17.56 11.57 -13.65
CA GLY A 18 -17.38 10.20 -14.11
C GLY A 18 -17.75 10.01 -15.60
N ARG A 19 -18.82 10.66 -16.08
CA ARG A 19 -19.24 10.56 -17.49
C ARG A 19 -18.32 11.30 -18.48
N LYS A 20 -17.55 12.28 -18.05
CA LYS A 20 -16.57 12.96 -18.92
C LYS A 20 -15.27 12.15 -19.06
N SER A 21 -14.83 11.47 -18.00
CA SER A 21 -13.67 10.56 -18.07
C SER A 21 -13.92 9.33 -18.93
N ILE A 22 -15.09 8.69 -18.80
CA ILE A 22 -15.48 7.54 -19.62
C ILE A 22 -15.57 7.89 -21.11
N LYS A 23 -16.02 9.11 -21.48
CA LYS A 23 -16.05 9.54 -22.89
C LYS A 23 -14.65 9.83 -23.46
N LYS A 24 -13.67 10.20 -22.66
CA LYS A 24 -12.26 10.36 -23.12
C LYS A 24 -11.58 9.01 -23.32
N CYS A 25 -11.79 8.03 -22.46
CA CYS A 25 -11.28 6.68 -22.65
C CYS A 25 -11.90 5.97 -23.87
N ALA A 26 -13.20 6.16 -24.13
CA ALA A 26 -13.84 5.60 -25.32
C ALA A 26 -13.34 6.22 -26.63
N ALA A 27 -12.94 7.49 -26.63
CA ALA A 27 -12.40 8.15 -27.82
C ALA A 27 -10.97 7.70 -28.17
N VAL A 28 -10.16 7.35 -27.17
CA VAL A 28 -8.80 6.79 -27.36
C VAL A 28 -8.89 5.34 -27.85
N ALA A 29 -9.82 4.54 -27.31
CA ALA A 29 -10.03 3.16 -27.78
C ALA A 29 -10.53 3.08 -29.22
N MET A 30 -11.37 4.04 -29.68
CA MET A 30 -11.82 4.07 -31.09
C MET A 30 -10.76 4.58 -32.07
N ALA A 31 -9.81 5.41 -31.64
CA ALA A 31 -8.70 5.82 -32.49
C ALA A 31 -7.67 4.70 -32.73
N SER A 32 -7.54 3.77 -31.78
CA SER A 32 -6.65 2.60 -31.92
C SER A 32 -7.20 1.49 -32.82
N MET A 33 -8.51 1.46 -33.09
CA MET A 33 -9.14 0.45 -33.94
C MET A 33 -9.20 0.84 -35.44
N LEU A 34 -8.82 2.04 -35.83
CA LEU A 34 -8.90 2.48 -37.26
C LEU A 34 -7.56 2.37 -38.00
N PHE A 35 -6.48 1.85 -37.41
CA PHE A 35 -5.17 1.66 -38.06
C PHE A 35 -4.76 0.22 -38.31
N ALA A 36 -5.66 -0.76 -38.17
CA ALA A 36 -5.38 -2.18 -38.36
C ALA A 36 -6.10 -2.82 -39.55
N THR A 37 -6.14 -2.14 -40.71
CA THR A 37 -6.59 -2.77 -41.97
C THR A 37 -5.71 -2.36 -43.14
N THR A 38 -4.46 -2.82 -43.15
CA THR A 38 -3.72 -3.12 -44.37
C THR A 38 -2.83 -4.31 -44.10
N GLY A 39 -3.06 -5.35 -44.90
CA GLY A 39 -2.61 -6.70 -44.63
C GLY A 39 -1.11 -6.93 -44.71
N PHE A 40 -0.67 -7.81 -43.84
CA PHE A 40 0.40 -8.77 -44.15
C PHE A 40 0.01 -10.10 -43.51
N SER A 41 -0.25 -11.07 -44.38
CA SER A 41 -0.52 -12.46 -44.01
C SER A 41 0.82 -13.12 -43.67
N LEU A 42 1.01 -13.43 -42.41
CA LEU A 42 2.04 -14.38 -41.94
C LEU A 42 1.30 -15.57 -41.35
N ALA A 43 1.46 -16.72 -42.00
CA ALA A 43 0.89 -17.97 -41.58
C ALA A 43 1.44 -18.38 -40.20
N ILE A 44 0.57 -18.38 -39.20
CA ILE A 44 0.85 -19.02 -37.90
C ILE A 44 0.47 -20.49 -38.04
N GLN A 45 1.45 -21.38 -37.99
CA GLN A 45 1.19 -22.80 -37.81
C GLN A 45 0.72 -23.07 -36.39
N PRO A 46 -0.26 -23.95 -36.17
CA PRO A 46 -0.72 -24.30 -34.85
C PRO A 46 0.35 -25.13 -34.14
N VAL A 47 0.81 -24.63 -32.97
CA VAL A 47 1.62 -25.41 -32.05
C VAL A 47 0.72 -26.48 -31.47
N LYS A 48 1.04 -27.77 -31.70
CA LYS A 48 0.40 -28.90 -31.09
C LYS A 48 0.56 -28.83 -29.57
N ALA A 49 -0.56 -29.00 -28.85
CA ALA A 49 -0.54 -29.24 -27.41
C ALA A 49 0.39 -30.43 -27.12
N GLN A 50 1.46 -30.22 -26.39
CA GLN A 50 2.23 -31.31 -25.79
C GLN A 50 1.48 -31.80 -24.58
N GLU A 51 1.26 -33.10 -24.55
CA GLU A 51 0.75 -33.84 -23.39
C GLU A 51 1.64 -33.55 -22.17
N VAL A 52 0.99 -33.05 -21.11
CA VAL A 52 1.68 -32.87 -19.82
C VAL A 52 1.84 -34.24 -19.21
N ASN A 53 3.04 -34.80 -19.31
CA ASN A 53 3.41 -35.99 -18.56
C ASN A 53 3.47 -35.66 -17.07
N ALA A 54 2.88 -36.54 -16.27
CA ALA A 54 2.85 -36.49 -14.82
C ALA A 54 4.25 -36.24 -14.25
N PHE A 55 4.39 -35.14 -13.48
CA PHE A 55 5.60 -34.84 -12.74
C PHE A 55 5.71 -35.78 -11.52
N SER A 56 6.62 -36.71 -11.62
CA SER A 56 7.21 -37.40 -10.48
C SER A 56 8.65 -36.88 -10.35
N GLY A 57 8.99 -36.30 -9.22
CA GLY A 57 10.38 -36.02 -8.87
C GLY A 57 10.56 -34.59 -8.35
N ASP A 58 11.26 -34.51 -7.23
CA ASP A 58 11.81 -33.32 -6.62
C ASP A 58 12.44 -32.39 -7.67
N ASN A 59 11.78 -31.31 -7.97
CA ASN A 59 12.40 -30.19 -8.63
C ASN A 59 12.17 -28.96 -7.77
N ASP A 60 13.18 -28.59 -7.02
CA ASP A 60 13.38 -27.22 -6.58
C ASP A 60 13.20 -26.32 -7.80
N VAL A 61 12.19 -25.47 -7.76
CA VAL A 61 12.02 -24.41 -8.76
C VAL A 61 13.19 -23.47 -8.58
N VAL A 62 14.26 -23.70 -9.32
CA VAL A 62 15.35 -22.75 -9.47
C VAL A 62 14.76 -21.53 -10.18
N ILE A 63 14.46 -20.49 -9.41
CA ILE A 63 14.13 -19.17 -9.98
C ILE A 63 15.36 -18.78 -10.80
N SER A 64 15.20 -18.72 -12.12
CA SER A 64 16.30 -18.31 -12.99
C SER A 64 16.78 -16.94 -12.57
N SER A 65 18.11 -16.78 -12.53
CA SER A 65 18.79 -15.55 -12.09
C SER A 65 18.42 -14.30 -12.91
N GLU A 66 17.71 -14.44 -14.02
CA GLU A 66 17.39 -13.38 -14.97
C GLU A 66 16.23 -12.46 -14.55
N ASN A 67 15.51 -12.76 -13.46
CA ASN A 67 14.41 -11.94 -12.94
C ASN A 67 14.56 -11.59 -11.44
N LYS A 68 15.73 -11.69 -10.88
CA LYS A 68 16.00 -11.15 -9.54
C LYS A 68 15.99 -9.62 -9.64
N ILE A 69 14.96 -9.00 -9.07
CA ILE A 69 15.06 -7.59 -8.67
C ILE A 69 16.12 -7.58 -7.57
N GLU A 70 17.32 -7.05 -7.83
CA GLU A 70 18.30 -6.81 -6.78
C GLU A 70 17.73 -5.75 -5.85
N VAL A 71 17.36 -6.17 -4.67
CA VAL A 71 16.89 -5.29 -3.62
C VAL A 71 18.02 -5.18 -2.63
N PRO A 72 18.48 -3.96 -2.30
CA PRO A 72 19.49 -3.74 -1.27
C PRO A 72 19.05 -4.35 0.07
N GLU A 73 20.01 -4.91 0.81
CA GLU A 73 19.74 -5.49 2.13
C GLU A 73 19.22 -4.44 3.12
N THR A 74 19.73 -3.21 3.02
CA THR A 74 19.26 -2.07 3.82
C THR A 74 19.25 -0.79 2.98
N SER A 75 18.47 0.23 3.38
CA SER A 75 18.50 1.54 2.72
C SER A 75 19.89 2.18 2.77
N LYS A 76 20.65 1.97 3.84
CA LYS A 76 22.02 2.45 3.97
C LYS A 76 22.95 1.85 2.91
N ASP A 77 22.81 0.56 2.61
CA ASP A 77 23.64 -0.10 1.58
C ASP A 77 23.28 0.40 0.18
N ALA A 78 22.00 0.70 -0.06
CA ALA A 78 21.55 1.27 -1.33
C ALA A 78 22.22 2.61 -1.67
N PHE A 79 22.58 3.41 -0.65
CA PHE A 79 23.17 4.73 -0.82
C PHE A 79 24.70 4.73 -0.87
N LYS A 80 25.39 3.64 -0.53
CA LYS A 80 26.86 3.52 -0.61
C LYS A 80 27.41 3.67 -2.02
N LYS A 81 26.60 3.49 -3.06
CA LYS A 81 27.01 3.61 -4.47
C LYS A 81 27.15 5.06 -4.93
N TYR A 82 26.62 6.04 -4.19
CA TYR A 82 26.63 7.43 -4.61
C TYR A 82 27.91 8.13 -4.14
N GLU A 83 28.61 8.72 -5.10
CA GLU A 83 29.82 9.47 -4.85
C GLU A 83 29.54 10.98 -4.87
N LYS A 84 30.45 11.75 -4.29
CA LYS A 84 30.36 13.21 -4.37
C LYS A 84 30.45 13.68 -5.83
N ILE A 85 29.46 14.48 -6.25
CA ILE A 85 29.48 15.09 -7.58
C ILE A 85 30.48 16.25 -7.60
N SER A 86 31.45 16.20 -8.52
CA SER A 86 32.42 17.28 -8.74
C SER A 86 31.69 18.54 -9.21
N GLY A 87 32.11 19.72 -8.71
CA GLY A 87 31.46 21.01 -9.04
C GLY A 87 30.35 21.45 -8.08
N ILE A 88 29.86 20.63 -7.19
CA ILE A 88 28.95 21.09 -6.12
C ILE A 88 29.69 22.00 -5.15
N GLY A 89 29.20 23.25 -5.00
CA GLY A 89 29.73 24.25 -4.12
C GLY A 89 28.64 25.10 -3.45
N GLU A 90 29.03 26.18 -2.78
CA GLU A 90 28.09 27.06 -2.05
C GLU A 90 27.01 27.68 -2.97
N ASP A 91 27.33 27.93 -4.24
CA ASP A 91 26.41 28.53 -5.20
C ASP A 91 25.50 27.51 -5.90
N THR A 92 25.75 26.21 -5.75
CA THR A 92 24.92 25.16 -6.32
C THR A 92 23.55 25.16 -5.66
N ILE A 93 22.49 25.10 -6.47
CA ILE A 93 21.09 25.01 -6.00
C ILE A 93 20.73 23.54 -5.84
N LEU A 94 20.51 23.12 -4.62
CA LEU A 94 19.93 21.83 -4.26
C LEU A 94 18.59 22.11 -3.60
N GLY A 95 17.57 22.29 -4.44
CA GLY A 95 16.31 22.90 -4.07
C GLY A 95 15.17 21.93 -3.86
N ALA A 96 14.25 22.33 -2.98
CA ALA A 96 12.97 21.68 -2.74
C ALA A 96 11.81 22.67 -2.89
N ASP A 97 10.78 22.31 -3.65
CA ASP A 97 9.57 23.12 -3.79
C ASP A 97 8.64 22.92 -2.61
N PHE A 98 8.24 24.03 -1.99
CA PHE A 98 7.36 24.13 -0.82
C PHE A 98 6.02 24.83 -1.14
N THR A 99 5.68 24.95 -2.40
CA THR A 99 4.49 25.69 -2.86
C THR A 99 3.22 25.22 -2.14
N TYR A 100 3.06 23.94 -1.92
CA TYR A 100 1.86 23.35 -1.31
C TYR A 100 2.02 23.03 0.19
N TYR A 101 3.10 23.50 0.82
CA TYR A 101 3.36 23.25 2.25
C TYR A 101 2.21 23.74 3.14
N GLN A 102 1.75 24.99 2.97
CA GLN A 102 0.64 25.52 3.77
C GLN A 102 -0.69 24.78 3.51
N GLN A 103 -0.89 24.27 2.31
CA GLN A 103 -2.05 23.43 1.99
C GLN A 103 -2.03 22.12 2.76
N CYS A 104 -0.89 21.46 2.81
CA CYS A 104 -0.73 20.22 3.58
C CYS A 104 -1.01 20.44 5.07
N LEU A 105 -0.51 21.56 5.64
CA LEU A 105 -0.80 21.90 7.03
C LEU A 105 -2.28 22.18 7.28
N GLU A 106 -2.97 22.89 6.35
CA GLU A 106 -4.42 23.13 6.43
C GLU A 106 -5.23 21.82 6.36
N TRP A 107 -4.72 20.81 5.65
CA TRP A 107 -5.29 19.45 5.62
C TRP A 107 -4.96 18.60 6.84
N GLY A 108 -4.27 19.17 7.83
CA GLY A 108 -3.88 18.46 9.05
C GLY A 108 -2.71 17.49 8.87
N LYS A 109 -1.96 17.59 7.76
CA LYS A 109 -0.75 16.78 7.57
C LYS A 109 0.34 17.23 8.53
N SER A 110 1.10 16.29 9.05
CA SER A 110 2.32 16.51 9.82
C SER A 110 3.48 15.81 9.12
N TYR A 111 4.69 16.31 9.31
CA TYR A 111 5.87 15.71 8.68
C TYR A 111 6.65 14.89 9.69
N LYS A 112 7.19 13.77 9.23
CA LYS A 112 7.95 12.82 10.03
C LYS A 112 9.27 12.48 9.32
N ASN A 113 10.25 12.04 10.08
CA ASN A 113 11.52 11.54 9.54
C ASN A 113 11.40 10.11 8.99
N TYR A 114 12.50 9.52 8.54
CA TYR A 114 12.55 8.15 8.02
C TYR A 114 12.14 7.07 9.04
N MET A 115 12.22 7.40 10.34
CA MET A 115 11.80 6.53 11.44
C MET A 115 10.36 6.79 11.89
N SER A 116 9.54 7.44 11.06
CA SER A 116 8.15 7.82 11.35
C SER A 116 7.98 8.70 12.62
N GLN A 117 9.07 9.32 13.08
CA GLN A 117 9.05 10.23 14.22
C GLN A 117 8.73 11.65 13.79
N SER A 118 7.94 12.36 14.59
CA SER A 118 7.53 13.74 14.29
C SER A 118 8.73 14.66 14.07
N VAL A 119 8.65 15.50 13.06
CA VAL A 119 9.63 16.52 12.73
C VAL A 119 9.09 17.89 13.17
N ASP A 120 9.67 18.46 14.23
CA ASP A 120 9.23 19.76 14.75
C ASP A 120 9.57 20.91 13.80
N ASN A 121 10.64 20.77 13.01
CA ASN A 121 11.14 21.80 12.09
C ASN A 121 11.49 21.15 10.74
N ILE A 122 10.56 21.21 9.80
CA ILE A 122 10.75 20.63 8.47
C ILE A 122 11.90 21.27 7.71
N PHE A 123 12.16 22.58 7.87
CA PHE A 123 13.25 23.28 7.18
C PHE A 123 14.62 22.81 7.69
N ALA A 124 14.74 22.55 8.99
CA ALA A 124 15.96 21.97 9.55
C ALA A 124 16.14 20.53 9.08
N TYR A 125 15.04 19.78 8.97
CA TYR A 125 15.08 18.40 8.53
C TYR A 125 15.51 18.29 7.05
N VAL A 126 14.86 18.99 6.12
CA VAL A 126 15.25 18.95 4.70
C VAL A 126 16.69 19.45 4.49
N LYS A 127 17.12 20.46 5.29
CA LYS A 127 18.53 20.90 5.31
C LYS A 127 19.49 19.78 5.71
N SER A 128 19.16 19.00 6.73
CA SER A 128 19.98 17.85 7.16
C SER A 128 20.09 16.78 6.08
N GLN A 129 19.13 16.73 5.16
CA GLN A 129 19.14 15.83 4.00
C GLN A 129 19.88 16.43 2.79
N GLY A 130 20.54 17.59 2.94
CA GLY A 130 21.35 18.22 1.89
C GLY A 130 20.62 19.27 1.05
N VAL A 131 19.35 19.52 1.26
CA VAL A 131 18.62 20.64 0.61
C VAL A 131 19.19 21.98 1.12
N ASN A 132 19.47 22.91 0.20
CA ASN A 132 20.01 24.23 0.55
C ASN A 132 19.12 25.40 0.09
N THR A 133 18.10 25.12 -0.73
CA THR A 133 17.23 26.15 -1.32
C THR A 133 15.77 25.74 -1.23
N ILE A 134 14.89 26.62 -0.79
CA ILE A 134 13.43 26.44 -0.81
C ILE A 134 12.83 27.26 -1.95
N SER A 135 12.01 26.62 -2.77
CA SER A 135 11.31 27.27 -3.89
C SER A 135 9.81 27.37 -3.62
N LEU A 136 9.21 28.46 -4.04
CA LEU A 136 7.76 28.73 -3.94
C LEU A 136 7.25 29.33 -5.24
N LYS A 137 6.05 28.94 -5.69
CA LYS A 137 5.36 29.52 -6.84
C LYS A 137 4.27 30.48 -6.36
N VAL A 138 4.17 31.66 -7.02
CA VAL A 138 3.21 32.70 -6.65
C VAL A 138 2.46 33.18 -7.88
N ALA A 139 1.14 33.11 -7.81
CA ALA A 139 0.19 33.61 -8.80
C ALA A 139 -0.31 35.03 -8.41
N VAL A 140 -0.90 35.73 -9.35
CA VAL A 140 -1.31 37.13 -9.17
C VAL A 140 -2.55 37.26 -8.28
N ASN A 141 -3.61 36.56 -8.65
CA ASN A 141 -4.87 36.57 -7.88
C ASN A 141 -5.50 35.17 -7.90
N PRO A 142 -4.84 34.16 -7.26
CA PRO A 142 -5.29 32.79 -7.30
C PRO A 142 -6.56 32.58 -6.51
N ILE A 143 -7.53 31.86 -7.08
CA ILE A 143 -8.81 31.52 -6.47
C ILE A 143 -9.09 30.01 -6.52
N GLY A 144 -10.06 29.57 -5.73
CA GLY A 144 -10.49 28.15 -5.73
C GLY A 144 -9.37 27.20 -5.29
N GLU A 145 -9.06 26.24 -6.11
CA GLU A 145 -8.01 25.24 -5.85
C GLU A 145 -6.60 25.85 -5.86
N ASN A 146 -6.44 26.96 -6.60
CA ASN A 146 -5.17 27.67 -6.73
C ASN A 146 -4.89 28.64 -5.57
N LYS A 147 -5.80 28.82 -4.59
CA LYS A 147 -5.66 29.79 -3.48
C LYS A 147 -4.30 29.71 -2.74
N TYR A 148 -3.67 28.55 -2.75
CA TYR A 148 -2.37 28.33 -2.07
C TYR A 148 -1.17 28.90 -2.83
N LEU A 149 -1.33 29.29 -4.09
CA LEU A 149 -0.35 30.03 -4.86
C LEU A 149 -0.33 31.53 -4.51
N SER A 150 -1.04 31.94 -3.46
CA SER A 150 -1.10 33.38 -3.08
C SER A 150 0.23 33.87 -2.49
N LEU A 151 0.53 35.15 -2.71
CA LEU A 151 1.69 35.82 -2.10
C LEU A 151 1.65 35.71 -0.57
N ASP A 152 0.47 35.78 0.04
CA ASP A 152 0.31 35.72 1.49
C ASP A 152 0.72 34.36 2.04
N ASN A 153 0.40 33.23 1.35
CA ASN A 153 0.88 31.91 1.72
C ASN A 153 2.39 31.77 1.55
N ALA A 154 2.95 32.33 0.48
CA ALA A 154 4.40 32.34 0.30
C ALA A 154 5.10 33.12 1.42
N ILE A 155 4.59 34.30 1.77
CA ILE A 155 5.11 35.11 2.88
C ILE A 155 5.02 34.37 4.21
N LYS A 156 3.93 33.66 4.46
CA LYS A 156 3.77 32.83 5.65
C LYS A 156 4.86 31.76 5.73
N THR A 157 5.06 30.97 4.67
CA THR A 157 6.10 29.95 4.59
C THR A 157 7.51 30.53 4.76
N LEU A 158 7.80 31.67 4.10
CA LEU A 158 9.10 32.34 4.21
C LEU A 158 9.38 32.91 5.62
N ARG A 159 8.32 33.34 6.36
CA ARG A 159 8.47 33.73 7.78
C ARG A 159 8.81 32.53 8.65
N GLU A 160 8.09 31.42 8.50
CA GLU A 160 8.38 30.19 9.22
C GLU A 160 9.80 29.67 8.91
N LEU A 161 10.23 29.74 7.65
CA LEU A 161 11.60 29.44 7.26
C LEU A 161 12.62 30.34 7.97
N ARG A 162 12.38 31.63 8.02
CA ARG A 162 13.24 32.59 8.70
C ARG A 162 13.33 32.33 10.22
N GLU A 163 12.18 32.05 10.83
CA GLU A 163 12.09 31.71 12.24
C GLU A 163 12.83 30.39 12.58
N SER A 164 12.91 29.48 11.62
CA SER A 164 13.67 28.22 11.74
C SER A 164 15.20 28.42 11.89
N LYS A 165 15.72 29.60 11.53
CA LYS A 165 17.16 29.94 11.58
C LYS A 165 18.07 28.98 10.79
N THR A 166 17.54 28.33 9.78
CA THR A 166 18.30 27.37 8.98
C THR A 166 19.22 27.99 7.94
N ASN A 167 19.01 29.26 7.60
CA ASN A 167 19.74 29.99 6.56
C ASN A 167 19.68 29.31 5.18
N LEU A 168 18.56 28.63 4.86
CA LEU A 168 18.31 28.12 3.54
C LEU A 168 18.11 29.28 2.57
N LYS A 169 18.64 29.16 1.35
CA LYS A 169 18.35 30.08 0.24
C LYS A 169 16.91 29.97 -0.18
N THR A 170 16.40 30.99 -0.83
CA THR A 170 15.01 31.07 -1.24
C THR A 170 14.88 31.47 -2.72
N ASN A 171 14.01 30.80 -3.43
CA ASN A 171 13.59 31.12 -4.80
C ASN A 171 12.08 31.37 -4.83
N LEU A 172 11.64 32.46 -5.46
CA LEU A 172 10.23 32.78 -5.65
C LEU A 172 9.92 32.85 -7.14
N VAL A 173 9.07 31.97 -7.64
CA VAL A 173 8.63 31.95 -9.04
C VAL A 173 7.38 32.80 -9.19
N LEU A 174 7.48 33.94 -9.90
CA LEU A 174 6.34 34.80 -10.21
C LEU A 174 5.68 34.31 -11.50
N LEU A 175 4.48 33.79 -11.40
CA LEU A 175 3.77 33.14 -12.52
C LEU A 175 3.18 34.13 -13.52
N TYR A 176 2.90 35.39 -13.10
CA TYR A 176 2.18 36.39 -13.88
C TYR A 176 0.86 35.89 -14.48
N SER A 177 0.22 35.01 -13.75
CA SER A 177 -1.07 34.38 -14.04
C SER A 177 -1.80 34.13 -12.71
N ASP A 178 -3.08 33.78 -12.75
CA ASP A 178 -3.86 33.37 -11.58
C ASP A 178 -3.71 31.83 -11.28
N GLU A 179 -2.95 31.15 -12.10
CA GLU A 179 -2.68 29.70 -12.00
C GLU A 179 -1.26 29.34 -12.49
N ILE A 180 -0.86 28.07 -12.35
CA ILE A 180 0.42 27.61 -12.92
C ILE A 180 0.36 27.67 -14.45
N THR A 181 1.37 28.30 -15.06
CA THR A 181 1.49 28.44 -16.52
C THR A 181 2.38 27.33 -17.11
N TYR A 182 2.11 27.00 -18.37
CA TYR A 182 2.88 26.05 -19.18
C TYR A 182 3.29 26.72 -20.50
N ALA A 183 4.26 26.14 -21.21
CA ALA A 183 4.85 26.73 -22.41
C ALA A 183 3.82 27.02 -23.52
N ASP A 184 2.81 26.18 -23.65
CA ASP A 184 1.72 26.29 -24.62
C ASP A 184 0.48 27.05 -24.09
N GLU A 185 0.46 27.36 -22.78
CA GLU A 185 -0.68 28.01 -22.13
C GLU A 185 -0.24 29.08 -21.12
N GLN A 186 0.10 30.29 -21.63
CA GLN A 186 0.48 31.44 -20.83
C GLN A 186 -0.74 32.35 -20.64
N LYS A 187 -1.62 32.00 -19.71
CA LYS A 187 -2.84 32.75 -19.42
C LYS A 187 -2.54 34.01 -18.62
N LEU A 188 -3.11 35.13 -19.05
CA LEU A 188 -3.10 36.38 -18.25
C LEU A 188 -3.99 36.24 -17.00
N PRO A 189 -3.65 36.93 -15.90
CA PRO A 189 -4.58 37.15 -14.81
C PRO A 189 -5.91 37.69 -15.30
N ALA A 190 -7.02 37.22 -14.71
CA ALA A 190 -8.36 37.68 -15.12
C ALA A 190 -8.58 39.20 -15.03
N ALA A 191 -7.82 39.85 -14.17
CA ALA A 191 -7.88 41.32 -13.98
C ALA A 191 -7.06 42.11 -15.01
N TRP A 192 -6.23 41.43 -15.85
CA TRP A 192 -5.36 42.13 -16.81
C TRP A 192 -5.88 41.97 -18.24
N THR A 193 -5.64 42.99 -19.06
CA THR A 193 -5.87 42.88 -20.49
C THR A 193 -4.52 42.79 -21.22
N LYS A 194 -4.51 42.29 -22.45
CA LYS A 194 -3.29 42.24 -23.26
C LYS A 194 -2.64 43.59 -23.46
N ALA A 195 -3.47 44.67 -23.51
CA ALA A 195 -2.99 46.05 -23.73
C ALA A 195 -2.23 46.63 -22.49
N ASP A 196 -2.60 46.20 -21.28
CA ASP A 196 -1.99 46.70 -20.03
C ASP A 196 -1.07 45.65 -19.36
N ALA A 197 -0.97 44.47 -19.87
CA ALA A 197 -0.26 43.34 -19.27
C ALA A 197 1.19 43.67 -18.89
N VAL A 198 1.93 44.39 -19.71
CA VAL A 198 3.31 44.79 -19.43
C VAL A 198 3.42 45.72 -18.23
N GLU A 199 2.61 46.78 -18.16
CA GLU A 199 2.63 47.73 -17.04
C GLU A 199 2.06 47.07 -15.77
N SER A 200 1.05 46.22 -15.91
CA SER A 200 0.49 45.45 -14.80
C SER A 200 1.53 44.48 -14.19
N ALA A 201 2.30 43.79 -15.02
CA ALA A 201 3.36 42.90 -14.58
C ALA A 201 4.48 43.64 -13.82
N LYS A 202 4.91 44.79 -14.34
CA LYS A 202 5.92 45.67 -13.69
C LYS A 202 5.41 46.19 -12.34
N THR A 203 4.16 46.61 -12.28
CA THR A 203 3.50 47.09 -11.06
C THR A 203 3.38 45.97 -10.05
N TYR A 204 2.86 44.82 -10.46
CA TYR A 204 2.75 43.64 -9.63
C TYR A 204 4.09 43.21 -9.03
N THR A 205 5.17 43.19 -9.83
CA THR A 205 6.51 42.87 -9.36
C THR A 205 7.00 43.86 -8.29
N LYS A 206 6.81 45.17 -8.51
CA LYS A 206 7.16 46.19 -7.52
C LYS A 206 6.39 46.05 -6.21
N GLU A 207 5.08 45.83 -6.29
CA GLU A 207 4.23 45.66 -5.13
C GLU A 207 4.57 44.36 -4.37
N THR A 208 4.87 43.28 -5.08
CA THR A 208 5.31 41.99 -4.52
C THR A 208 6.61 42.17 -3.74
N ILE A 209 7.63 42.81 -4.34
CA ILE A 209 8.89 43.12 -3.67
C ILE A 209 8.68 43.97 -2.43
N ALA A 210 7.83 45.02 -2.52
CA ALA A 210 7.52 45.88 -1.39
C ALA A 210 6.89 45.10 -0.23
N LYS A 211 5.93 44.21 -0.48
CA LYS A 211 5.30 43.34 0.50
C LYS A 211 6.30 42.37 1.12
N LEU A 212 7.16 41.76 0.32
CA LEU A 212 8.22 40.85 0.81
C LEU A 212 9.24 41.58 1.70
N LYS A 213 9.64 42.80 1.34
CA LYS A 213 10.50 43.66 2.18
C LYS A 213 9.80 44.05 3.49
N GLN A 214 8.54 44.48 3.40
CA GLN A 214 7.75 44.80 4.59
C GLN A 214 7.63 43.61 5.55
N ALA A 215 7.49 42.41 5.01
CA ALA A 215 7.45 41.17 5.76
C ALA A 215 8.84 40.69 6.22
N ASN A 216 9.93 41.37 5.76
CA ASN A 216 11.33 41.03 6.01
C ASN A 216 11.67 39.60 5.53
N VAL A 217 11.17 39.20 4.34
CA VAL A 217 11.36 37.88 3.71
C VAL A 217 11.67 38.00 2.20
N LEU A 218 12.45 39.02 1.81
CA LEU A 218 12.88 39.18 0.42
C LEU A 218 13.69 37.92 0.02
N PRO A 219 13.32 37.23 -1.06
CA PRO A 219 14.03 36.02 -1.47
C PRO A 219 15.39 36.34 -2.11
N ASP A 220 16.27 35.31 -2.10
CA ASP A 220 17.61 35.40 -2.72
C ASP A 220 17.51 35.38 -4.25
N ILE A 221 16.52 34.69 -4.79
CA ILE A 221 16.28 34.52 -6.23
C ILE A 221 14.80 34.79 -6.52
N ILE A 222 14.53 35.49 -7.61
CA ILE A 222 13.18 35.61 -8.20
C ILE A 222 13.22 35.05 -9.63
N THR A 223 12.38 34.08 -9.91
CA THR A 223 12.21 33.51 -11.25
C THR A 223 11.09 34.25 -11.96
N ILE A 224 11.41 34.81 -13.14
CA ILE A 224 10.51 35.61 -13.97
C ILE A 224 9.71 34.68 -14.88
N GLY A 225 8.44 34.53 -14.57
CA GLY A 225 7.55 33.60 -15.28
C GLY A 225 7.87 32.12 -15.06
N ASN A 226 7.00 31.28 -15.58
CA ASN A 226 7.18 29.84 -15.65
C ASN A 226 6.93 29.37 -17.08
N GLU A 227 7.91 28.68 -17.67
CA GLU A 227 7.84 28.16 -19.04
C GLU A 227 7.55 29.21 -20.12
N VAL A 228 8.27 30.31 -20.07
CA VAL A 228 8.03 31.48 -20.95
C VAL A 228 8.52 31.32 -22.39
N ASN A 229 8.76 30.17 -22.90
CA ASN A 229 9.44 29.79 -24.13
C ASN A 229 9.20 30.74 -25.34
N TRP A 230 7.94 30.90 -25.73
CA TRP A 230 7.54 31.67 -26.93
C TRP A 230 6.50 32.71 -26.60
N ASN A 231 6.08 32.80 -25.34
CA ASN A 231 4.99 33.66 -24.90
C ASN A 231 5.25 34.12 -23.47
N PHE A 232 5.24 35.40 -23.26
CA PHE A 232 5.22 35.99 -21.92
C PHE A 232 4.15 37.08 -21.87
N LEU A 233 3.32 37.05 -20.83
CA LEU A 233 2.17 37.95 -20.65
C LEU A 233 1.14 37.89 -21.81
N GLY A 234 0.92 36.73 -22.36
CA GLY A 234 0.01 36.54 -23.50
C GLY A 234 0.52 37.18 -24.78
N ILE A 235 1.78 37.64 -24.83
CA ILE A 235 2.44 38.22 -26.01
C ILE A 235 3.37 37.15 -26.57
N THR A 236 3.00 36.65 -27.75
CA THR A 236 3.82 35.64 -28.44
C THR A 236 5.00 36.29 -29.18
N ASP A 237 6.05 35.51 -29.45
CA ASP A 237 7.22 36.00 -30.18
C ASP A 237 6.88 36.56 -31.58
N GLY A 238 5.83 36.04 -32.22
CA GLY A 238 5.32 36.55 -33.51
C GLY A 238 4.53 37.87 -33.44
N GLU A 239 4.10 38.29 -32.26
CA GLU A 239 3.29 39.49 -32.02
C GLU A 239 4.11 40.72 -31.67
N GLY A 240 5.37 40.58 -31.25
CA GLY A 240 6.28 41.69 -30.96
C GLY A 240 7.28 41.44 -29.85
N TRP A 241 7.99 42.49 -29.47
CA TRP A 241 9.06 42.46 -28.49
C TRP A 241 8.66 42.86 -27.06
N GLU A 242 7.42 43.29 -26.89
CA GLU A 242 6.95 43.88 -25.63
C GLU A 242 7.06 42.92 -24.45
N GLY A 243 6.75 41.64 -24.68
CA GLY A 243 6.92 40.61 -23.63
C GLY A 243 8.39 40.43 -23.22
N TRP A 244 9.30 40.36 -24.20
CA TRP A 244 10.75 40.25 -23.92
C TRP A 244 11.31 41.48 -23.24
N LYS A 245 10.89 42.69 -23.65
CA LYS A 245 11.26 43.96 -23.00
C LYS A 245 10.73 44.01 -21.57
N ALA A 246 9.51 43.53 -21.33
CA ALA A 246 8.96 43.48 -19.98
C ALA A 246 9.84 42.62 -19.05
N MET A 247 10.33 41.46 -19.52
CA MET A 247 11.32 40.66 -18.76
C MET A 247 12.62 41.45 -18.50
N GLY A 248 13.11 42.22 -19.50
CA GLY A 248 14.27 43.08 -19.31
C GLY A 248 14.05 44.14 -18.23
N ASP A 249 12.93 44.86 -18.27
CA ASP A 249 12.55 45.85 -17.26
C ASP A 249 12.44 45.23 -15.86
N ILE A 250 11.80 44.03 -15.76
CA ILE A 250 11.63 43.33 -14.51
C ILE A 250 13.00 42.86 -13.97
N SER A 251 13.85 42.27 -14.81
CA SER A 251 15.18 41.82 -14.38
C SER A 251 16.05 42.99 -13.89
N ALA A 252 15.99 44.13 -14.56
CA ALA A 252 16.67 45.35 -14.13
C ALA A 252 16.16 45.85 -12.76
N LEU A 253 14.83 45.77 -12.51
CA LEU A 253 14.26 46.08 -11.22
C LEU A 253 14.79 45.16 -10.14
N LEU A 254 14.80 43.84 -10.36
CA LEU A 254 15.32 42.83 -9.40
C LEU A 254 16.78 43.12 -9.05
N LYS A 255 17.59 43.44 -10.04
CA LYS A 255 19.00 43.81 -9.83
C LYS A 255 19.15 45.03 -8.94
N THR A 256 18.31 46.07 -9.10
CA THR A 256 18.35 47.24 -8.22
C THR A 256 17.98 46.94 -6.78
N GLU A 257 17.23 45.87 -6.58
CA GLU A 257 16.83 45.35 -5.25
C GLU A 257 17.82 44.38 -4.64
N GLY A 258 18.92 44.05 -5.37
CA GLY A 258 19.94 43.08 -4.95
C GLY A 258 19.51 41.61 -4.98
N VAL A 259 18.44 41.33 -5.75
CA VAL A 259 17.88 39.95 -5.89
C VAL A 259 18.43 39.34 -7.18
N LYS A 260 18.96 38.11 -7.09
CA LYS A 260 19.33 37.32 -8.26
C LYS A 260 18.06 36.96 -9.06
N SER A 261 18.19 36.89 -10.38
CA SER A 261 17.06 36.55 -11.23
C SER A 261 17.28 35.24 -12.03
N SER A 262 16.20 34.55 -12.26
CA SER A 262 16.11 33.37 -13.13
C SER A 262 15.00 33.56 -14.15
N VAL A 263 15.13 32.95 -15.31
CA VAL A 263 14.05 32.83 -16.31
C VAL A 263 13.78 31.34 -16.49
N SER A 264 12.50 30.93 -16.36
CA SER A 264 12.11 29.52 -16.48
C SER A 264 11.52 29.22 -17.85
N ILE A 265 12.04 28.19 -18.49
CA ILE A 265 11.57 27.65 -19.77
C ILE A 265 11.25 26.16 -19.64
N ALA A 266 10.24 25.66 -20.37
CA ALA A 266 10.12 24.22 -20.56
C ALA A 266 11.26 23.72 -21.45
N ALA A 267 11.80 22.55 -21.13
CA ALA A 267 12.82 21.95 -21.99
C ALA A 267 12.21 21.63 -23.36
N PRO A 268 12.52 22.39 -24.40
CA PRO A 268 12.07 22.04 -25.73
C PRO A 268 12.79 20.77 -26.19
N SER A 269 12.12 19.98 -27.00
CA SER A 269 12.66 18.71 -27.53
C SER A 269 13.93 18.87 -28.40
N GLN A 270 14.38 20.09 -28.64
CA GLN A 270 15.54 20.42 -29.46
C GLN A 270 16.39 21.52 -28.79
N ALA A 271 17.70 21.25 -28.64
CA ALA A 271 18.65 22.20 -28.04
C ALA A 271 18.71 23.56 -28.77
N ASP A 272 18.54 23.58 -30.08
CA ASP A 272 18.49 24.80 -30.89
C ASP A 272 17.42 25.81 -30.43
N SER A 273 16.31 25.35 -29.83
CA SER A 273 15.28 26.19 -29.31
C SER A 273 15.72 26.99 -28.09
N VAL A 274 16.57 26.43 -27.24
CA VAL A 274 17.14 27.14 -26.08
C VAL A 274 18.08 28.23 -26.55
N LYS A 275 18.93 27.95 -27.56
CA LYS A 275 19.80 28.94 -28.18
C LYS A 275 19.00 30.15 -28.64
N TYR A 276 17.90 29.91 -29.32
CA TYR A 276 17.00 30.97 -29.79
C TYR A 276 16.48 31.79 -28.63
N ILE A 277 15.95 31.18 -27.58
CA ILE A 277 15.42 31.88 -26.39
C ILE A 277 16.52 32.70 -25.73
N VAL A 278 17.71 32.11 -25.49
CA VAL A 278 18.85 32.80 -24.90
C VAL A 278 19.26 34.04 -25.71
N GLN A 279 19.27 33.93 -27.04
CA GLN A 279 19.53 35.07 -27.90
C GLN A 279 18.47 36.18 -27.76
N LYS A 280 17.19 35.79 -27.68
CA LYS A 280 16.10 36.78 -27.49
C LYS A 280 16.22 37.49 -26.13
N LEU A 281 16.52 36.75 -25.04
CA LEU A 281 16.79 37.32 -23.72
C LEU A 281 17.95 38.33 -23.80
N GLY A 282 19.03 38.00 -24.54
CA GLY A 282 20.16 38.95 -24.78
C GLY A 282 19.76 40.20 -25.54
N TYR A 283 19.02 40.09 -26.62
CA TYR A 283 18.51 41.23 -27.38
C TYR A 283 17.55 42.11 -26.57
N ALA A 284 16.79 41.56 -25.66
CA ALA A 284 15.90 42.27 -24.77
C ALA A 284 16.60 42.82 -23.52
N SER A 285 17.93 42.65 -23.45
CA SER A 285 18.74 43.04 -22.28
C SER A 285 18.23 42.52 -20.94
N VAL A 286 17.71 41.29 -20.95
CA VAL A 286 17.33 40.60 -19.71
C VAL A 286 18.58 40.24 -18.93
N ASP A 287 18.73 40.84 -17.75
CA ASP A 287 19.85 40.55 -16.86
C ASP A 287 19.43 39.43 -15.88
N TYR A 288 19.76 38.21 -16.22
CA TYR A 288 19.45 37.03 -15.39
C TYR A 288 20.75 36.31 -14.95
N ASP A 289 20.70 35.67 -13.80
CA ASP A 289 21.79 34.87 -13.25
C ASP A 289 21.68 33.43 -13.68
N TYR A 290 20.45 32.90 -13.77
CA TYR A 290 20.17 31.50 -14.09
C TYR A 290 19.21 31.36 -15.29
N ILE A 291 19.48 30.38 -16.14
CA ILE A 291 18.48 29.80 -17.03
C ILE A 291 17.92 28.56 -16.35
N GLY A 292 16.66 28.66 -15.96
CA GLY A 292 15.90 27.54 -15.37
C GLY A 292 15.22 26.71 -16.45
N VAL A 293 15.34 25.39 -16.39
CA VAL A 293 14.72 24.47 -17.34
C VAL A 293 13.79 23.53 -16.60
N ASN A 294 12.50 23.55 -16.91
CA ASN A 294 11.55 22.57 -16.43
C ASN A 294 11.65 21.30 -17.22
N ILE A 295 11.81 20.16 -16.55
CA ILE A 295 12.03 18.86 -17.16
C ILE A 295 10.82 17.96 -16.91
N TYR A 296 10.33 17.37 -17.98
CA TYR A 296 9.37 16.27 -17.96
C TYR A 296 10.15 14.97 -18.27
N PRO A 297 10.54 14.18 -17.27
CA PRO A 297 11.53 13.12 -17.45
C PRO A 297 11.12 12.04 -18.44
N ASP A 298 12.08 11.63 -19.28
CA ASP A 298 12.03 10.48 -20.18
C ASP A 298 13.39 9.76 -20.21
N ASN A 299 13.50 8.69 -20.95
CA ASN A 299 14.73 7.87 -21.07
C ASN A 299 15.95 8.64 -21.63
N ASN A 300 15.76 9.81 -22.25
CA ASN A 300 16.80 10.62 -22.87
C ASN A 300 17.17 11.85 -22.05
N THR A 301 16.49 12.08 -20.94
CA THR A 301 16.60 13.32 -20.14
C THR A 301 18.05 13.71 -19.82
N ASN A 302 18.86 12.78 -19.30
CA ASN A 302 20.25 13.09 -18.90
C ASN A 302 21.13 13.45 -20.10
N SER A 303 20.98 12.76 -21.22
CA SER A 303 21.72 13.07 -22.46
C SER A 303 21.33 14.42 -23.03
N TYR A 304 20.05 14.72 -22.92
CA TYR A 304 19.49 15.99 -23.36
C TYR A 304 20.02 17.16 -22.52
N ILE A 305 20.02 17.03 -21.18
CA ILE A 305 20.57 18.06 -20.27
C ILE A 305 22.07 18.32 -20.55
N LYS A 306 22.88 17.29 -20.78
CA LYS A 306 24.30 17.43 -21.15
C LYS A 306 24.46 18.21 -22.46
N SER A 307 23.58 18.01 -23.44
CA SER A 307 23.59 18.75 -24.71
C SER A 307 23.16 20.19 -24.50
N LEU A 308 22.11 20.41 -23.73
CA LEU A 308 21.55 21.71 -23.41
C LEU A 308 22.56 22.60 -22.66
N LYS A 309 23.28 22.03 -21.69
CA LYS A 309 24.35 22.72 -20.95
C LYS A 309 25.43 23.26 -21.90
N LYS A 310 25.92 22.46 -22.83
CA LYS A 310 26.91 22.87 -23.84
C LYS A 310 26.39 24.03 -24.72
N GLU A 311 25.10 24.01 -25.06
CA GLU A 311 24.49 25.06 -25.87
C GLU A 311 24.39 26.38 -25.08
N VAL A 312 23.97 26.33 -23.82
CA VAL A 312 23.96 27.51 -22.93
C VAL A 312 25.37 28.07 -22.75
N GLU A 313 26.34 27.24 -22.44
CA GLU A 313 27.75 27.63 -22.32
C GLU A 313 28.29 28.33 -23.61
N SER A 314 27.86 27.84 -24.78
CA SER A 314 28.30 28.41 -26.07
C SER A 314 27.68 29.79 -26.36
N CYS A 315 26.53 30.06 -25.79
CA CYS A 315 25.76 31.28 -26.10
C CYS A 315 25.99 32.42 -25.09
N VAL A 316 26.22 32.09 -23.80
CA VAL A 316 26.24 33.11 -22.72
C VAL A 316 27.32 32.76 -21.70
N SER A 317 28.36 33.59 -21.62
CA SER A 317 29.39 33.46 -20.59
C SER A 317 28.87 33.91 -19.22
N GLY A 318 29.14 33.14 -18.19
CA GLY A 318 28.87 33.46 -16.78
C GLY A 318 27.45 33.26 -16.32
N LYS A 319 26.56 32.65 -17.13
CA LYS A 319 25.24 32.27 -16.72
C LYS A 319 25.21 30.78 -16.38
N GLN A 320 24.37 30.42 -15.41
CA GLN A 320 24.26 29.05 -14.91
C GLN A 320 22.96 28.41 -15.43
N LEU A 321 23.06 27.16 -15.90
CA LEU A 321 21.89 26.31 -16.17
C LEU A 321 21.47 25.62 -14.88
N ILE A 322 20.20 25.75 -14.52
CA ILE A 322 19.58 24.97 -13.45
C ILE A 322 18.39 24.15 -13.99
N VAL A 323 18.15 23.00 -13.44
CA VAL A 323 16.87 22.33 -13.61
C VAL A 323 15.91 22.96 -12.61
N SER A 324 15.03 23.84 -13.09
CA SER A 324 14.18 24.67 -12.22
C SER A 324 12.91 23.98 -11.75
N ASN A 325 12.55 22.86 -12.39
CA ASN A 325 11.41 22.04 -12.00
C ASN A 325 11.59 20.64 -12.57
N VAL A 326 11.61 19.63 -11.69
CA VAL A 326 11.61 18.21 -12.05
C VAL A 326 11.03 17.40 -10.89
N LYS A 327 10.32 16.34 -11.21
CA LYS A 327 9.85 15.36 -10.25
C LYS A 327 9.83 13.98 -10.87
N TYR A 328 10.17 12.97 -10.10
CA TYR A 328 10.17 11.57 -10.48
C TYR A 328 9.17 10.78 -9.63
N GLU A 329 8.51 9.84 -10.24
CA GLU A 329 7.62 8.94 -9.50
C GLU A 329 8.45 8.03 -8.60
N ARG A 330 8.00 7.89 -7.34
CA ARG A 330 8.49 6.85 -6.42
C ARG A 330 7.60 5.60 -6.47
N ILE A 331 6.44 5.72 -7.12
CA ILE A 331 5.49 4.64 -7.37
C ILE A 331 4.89 4.88 -8.75
N ASN A 332 4.79 3.86 -9.59
CA ASN A 332 4.03 3.91 -10.83
C ASN A 332 3.09 2.70 -10.95
N GLU A 333 2.14 2.75 -11.89
CA GLU A 333 1.18 1.67 -12.13
C GLU A 333 1.82 0.32 -12.48
N SER A 334 3.02 0.33 -13.08
CA SER A 334 3.77 -0.89 -13.43
C SER A 334 4.69 -1.39 -12.31
N ASN A 335 4.74 -0.73 -11.16
CA ASN A 335 5.61 -1.03 -10.02
C ASN A 335 7.10 -1.18 -10.39
N THR A 336 7.55 -0.45 -11.42
CA THR A 336 8.97 -0.41 -11.83
C THR A 336 9.74 0.70 -11.14
N GLU A 337 9.03 1.71 -10.60
CA GLU A 337 9.60 2.83 -9.88
C GLU A 337 9.45 2.62 -8.36
N ASN A 338 10.45 3.06 -7.61
CA ASN A 338 10.47 3.05 -6.15
C ASN A 338 11.38 4.17 -5.62
N VAL A 339 11.51 4.30 -4.31
CA VAL A 339 12.33 5.37 -3.70
C VAL A 339 13.81 5.31 -4.09
N TYR A 340 14.33 4.15 -4.46
CA TYR A 340 15.73 4.00 -4.90
C TYR A 340 15.89 4.40 -6.36
N THR A 341 14.96 4.02 -7.25
CA THR A 341 14.94 4.53 -8.64
C THR A 341 14.71 6.03 -8.69
N GLN A 342 13.87 6.57 -7.81
CA GLN A 342 13.72 8.02 -7.65
C GLN A 342 15.05 8.68 -7.26
N ALA A 343 15.79 8.11 -6.29
CA ALA A 343 17.11 8.60 -5.89
C ALA A 343 18.15 8.53 -7.05
N ASP A 344 18.18 7.38 -7.75
CA ASP A 344 19.04 7.20 -8.92
C ASP A 344 18.78 8.26 -10.00
N ASN A 345 17.52 8.51 -10.32
CA ASN A 345 17.12 9.47 -11.31
C ASN A 345 17.53 10.89 -10.93
N ILE A 346 17.37 11.27 -9.66
CA ILE A 346 17.79 12.59 -9.15
C ILE A 346 19.31 12.72 -9.19
N TYR A 347 20.05 11.70 -8.73
CA TYR A 347 21.51 11.70 -8.74
C TYR A 347 22.06 11.84 -10.16
N ASN A 348 21.60 11.01 -11.09
CA ASN A 348 22.02 11.03 -12.48
C ASN A 348 21.71 12.38 -13.16
N LEU A 349 20.59 13.02 -12.80
CA LEU A 349 20.25 14.34 -13.31
C LEU A 349 21.16 15.42 -12.72
N LEU A 350 21.47 15.37 -11.43
CA LEU A 350 22.45 16.27 -10.80
C LEU A 350 23.83 16.14 -11.47
N GLU A 351 24.30 14.91 -11.70
CA GLU A 351 25.57 14.63 -12.39
C GLU A 351 25.55 15.13 -13.84
N ALA A 352 24.41 15.04 -14.53
CA ALA A 352 24.27 15.57 -15.89
C ALA A 352 24.28 17.11 -15.92
N THR A 353 23.78 17.76 -14.87
CA THR A 353 23.59 19.22 -14.79
C THR A 353 24.84 19.91 -14.26
N ILE A 354 25.53 19.34 -13.28
CA ILE A 354 26.61 20.00 -12.51
C ILE A 354 27.99 19.55 -13.02
N ASP A 355 28.89 20.49 -13.14
CA ASP A 355 30.35 20.26 -13.31
C ASP A 355 31.11 21.52 -12.85
N GLU A 356 32.45 21.54 -13.05
CA GLU A 356 33.32 22.65 -12.65
C GLU A 356 32.99 23.99 -13.36
N LYS A 357 32.32 23.95 -14.51
CA LYS A 357 31.89 25.13 -15.26
C LYS A 357 30.47 25.58 -14.95
N ASN A 358 29.61 24.63 -14.65
CA ASN A 358 28.22 24.85 -14.32
C ASN A 358 27.87 24.26 -12.97
N ALA A 359 27.83 25.09 -11.93
CA ALA A 359 27.44 24.70 -10.58
C ALA A 359 25.93 24.86 -10.34
N GLY A 360 25.13 25.05 -11.39
CA GLY A 360 23.74 25.50 -11.29
C GLY A 360 22.84 24.67 -10.37
N GLY A 361 22.66 23.40 -10.67
CA GLY A 361 21.90 22.50 -9.78
C GLY A 361 20.46 22.23 -10.18
N LEU A 362 19.62 21.90 -9.20
CA LEU A 362 18.26 21.37 -9.41
C LEU A 362 17.32 21.85 -8.31
N ILE A 363 16.05 22.12 -8.69
CA ILE A 363 14.90 22.27 -7.76
C ILE A 363 13.94 21.12 -7.99
N TYR A 364 13.68 20.32 -6.94
CA TYR A 364 12.75 19.20 -7.00
C TYR A 364 11.31 19.71 -6.71
N ASP A 365 10.41 19.47 -7.65
CA ASP A 365 9.01 19.95 -7.61
C ASP A 365 8.15 19.09 -6.67
N GLU A 366 7.13 19.69 -6.06
CA GLU A 366 6.21 19.03 -5.12
C GLU A 366 6.93 18.31 -3.98
N ALA A 367 8.13 18.75 -3.60
CA ALA A 367 9.00 18.02 -2.67
C ALA A 367 8.33 17.69 -1.32
N VAL A 368 7.44 18.55 -0.82
CA VAL A 368 6.75 18.39 0.46
C VAL A 368 5.23 18.28 0.33
N TYR A 369 4.73 18.01 -0.88
CA TYR A 369 3.31 17.83 -1.11
C TYR A 369 2.89 16.40 -0.72
N ALA A 370 2.66 16.19 0.57
CA ALA A 370 2.26 14.90 1.12
C ALA A 370 0.96 14.39 0.46
N GLY A 371 1.03 13.23 -0.17
CA GLY A 371 -0.03 12.66 -1.01
C GLY A 371 0.27 12.71 -2.52
N SER A 372 1.32 13.37 -2.95
CA SER A 372 1.84 13.22 -4.32
C SER A 372 2.75 11.98 -4.41
N TRP A 373 2.54 11.15 -5.41
CA TRP A 373 3.39 9.97 -5.69
C TRP A 373 4.82 10.33 -6.09
N LYS A 374 5.09 11.61 -6.20
CA LYS A 374 6.38 12.18 -6.61
C LYS A 374 7.07 12.92 -5.47
N SER A 375 6.37 13.19 -4.36
CA SER A 375 6.89 13.90 -3.20
C SER A 375 7.94 13.09 -2.44
N PHE A 376 8.78 13.78 -1.67
CA PHE A 376 9.65 13.17 -0.65
C PHE A 376 8.92 12.81 0.65
N PHE A 377 7.61 13.01 0.71
CA PHE A 377 6.78 12.61 1.83
C PHE A 377 5.55 11.87 1.32
N ASP A 378 5.23 10.76 1.95
CA ASP A 378 4.05 9.98 1.61
C ASP A 378 2.74 10.60 2.16
N GLU A 379 1.64 9.89 2.01
CA GLU A 379 0.32 10.37 2.45
C GLU A 379 0.22 10.56 3.97
N GLU A 380 0.97 9.81 4.76
CA GLU A 380 1.07 9.92 6.21
C GLU A 380 2.07 10.99 6.66
N GLY A 381 2.77 11.62 5.73
CA GLY A 381 3.81 12.62 5.98
C GLY A 381 5.16 12.04 6.37
N ASP A 382 5.39 10.75 6.15
CA ASP A 382 6.68 10.12 6.43
C ASP A 382 7.68 10.40 5.29
N ALA A 383 8.88 10.81 5.67
CA ALA A 383 9.94 11.12 4.72
C ALA A 383 10.41 9.87 3.96
N GLN A 384 10.70 10.04 2.68
CA GLN A 384 11.23 9.00 1.81
C GLN A 384 12.75 9.15 1.66
N VAL A 385 13.49 8.05 1.81
CA VAL A 385 14.96 8.06 1.83
C VAL A 385 15.60 8.60 0.55
N SER A 386 14.87 8.64 -0.57
CA SER A 386 15.33 9.26 -1.81
C SER A 386 15.74 10.73 -1.65
N MET A 387 15.21 11.46 -0.66
CA MET A 387 15.62 12.84 -0.37
C MET A 387 17.07 12.92 0.11
N ALA A 388 17.61 11.89 0.76
CA ALA A 388 18.99 11.85 1.24
C ALA A 388 20.02 12.02 0.11
N ILE A 389 19.61 11.80 -1.14
CA ILE A 389 20.50 11.92 -2.30
C ILE A 389 21.17 13.28 -2.42
N PHE A 390 20.51 14.35 -1.94
CA PHE A 390 21.12 15.68 -1.93
C PHE A 390 22.34 15.76 -0.99
N ALA A 391 22.30 15.06 0.15
CA ALA A 391 23.44 14.99 1.05
C ALA A 391 24.59 14.15 0.43
N TYR A 392 24.25 12.97 -0.08
CA TYR A 392 25.24 12.08 -0.71
C TYR A 392 25.92 12.73 -1.93
N ALA A 393 25.18 13.43 -2.77
CA ALA A 393 25.74 14.17 -3.90
C ALA A 393 26.76 15.24 -3.47
N GLN A 394 26.66 15.78 -2.26
CA GLN A 394 27.63 16.69 -1.65
C GLN A 394 28.82 15.97 -0.98
N GLY A 395 28.78 14.65 -0.89
CA GLY A 395 29.75 13.83 -0.18
C GLY A 395 29.54 13.78 1.32
N HIS A 396 28.29 14.01 1.78
CA HIS A 396 27.90 13.91 3.18
C HIS A 396 27.00 12.69 3.35
N GLU A 397 27.32 11.80 4.24
CA GLU A 397 26.41 10.75 4.66
C GLU A 397 25.34 11.33 5.59
N THR A 398 24.10 10.86 5.46
CA THR A 398 23.02 11.11 6.41
C THR A 398 22.44 9.78 6.87
N ASP A 399 21.80 9.79 8.03
CA ASP A 399 21.13 8.61 8.54
C ASP A 399 19.90 8.30 7.67
N THR A 400 19.95 7.20 6.95
CA THR A 400 18.88 6.67 6.10
C THR A 400 18.17 5.48 6.73
N SER A 401 18.37 5.24 8.03
CA SER A 401 17.64 4.22 8.77
C SER A 401 16.14 4.50 8.69
N ARG A 402 15.37 3.46 8.40
CA ARG A 402 13.92 3.53 8.21
C ARG A 402 13.22 2.79 9.33
N ASP A 403 11.95 3.13 9.55
CA ASP A 403 11.13 2.38 10.49
C ASP A 403 11.04 0.91 10.06
N PRO A 404 11.60 -0.03 10.82
CA PRO A 404 11.65 -1.44 10.45
C PRO A 404 10.26 -2.07 10.37
N TYR A 405 9.32 -1.57 11.15
CA TYR A 405 7.94 -2.06 11.14
C TYR A 405 7.16 -1.62 9.91
N LYS A 406 7.50 -0.44 9.37
CA LYS A 406 6.83 0.11 8.18
C LYS A 406 7.50 -0.31 6.88
N TYR A 407 8.82 -0.35 6.86
CA TYR A 407 9.58 -0.52 5.63
C TYR A 407 10.36 -1.82 5.56
N GLY A 408 10.48 -2.54 6.66
CA GLY A 408 11.10 -3.85 6.72
C GLY A 408 12.60 -3.89 6.42
N ASP A 409 13.31 -2.78 6.45
CA ASP A 409 14.72 -2.70 6.07
C ASP A 409 15.67 -2.54 7.27
N ASP A 410 15.32 -3.07 8.43
CA ASP A 410 16.16 -2.90 9.59
C ASP A 410 16.71 -4.16 10.26
N THR A 411 17.63 -3.91 10.84
CA THR A 411 18.67 -4.31 11.73
C THR A 411 18.22 -4.89 13.09
N GLY A 412 17.14 -5.65 13.09
CA GLY A 412 16.83 -6.49 14.25
C GLY A 412 15.87 -5.86 15.25
N LEU A 413 14.67 -6.34 15.19
CA LEU A 413 13.70 -6.18 16.26
C LEU A 413 14.29 -6.69 17.56
N LYS A 414 14.27 -5.84 18.59
CA LYS A 414 14.68 -6.26 19.92
C LYS A 414 13.68 -7.27 20.45
N GLN A 415 14.17 -8.40 20.93
CA GLN A 415 13.33 -9.35 21.65
C GLN A 415 12.63 -8.63 22.81
N GLN A 416 11.30 -8.76 22.85
CA GLN A 416 10.52 -8.28 23.98
C GLN A 416 10.33 -9.42 24.97
N GLN A 417 10.61 -9.13 26.24
CA GLN A 417 10.26 -10.08 27.29
C GLN A 417 8.77 -10.03 27.56
N VAL A 418 8.12 -11.19 27.59
CA VAL A 418 6.71 -11.33 27.93
C VAL A 418 6.53 -12.08 29.24
N THR A 419 5.47 -11.74 29.95
CA THR A 419 5.08 -12.44 31.18
C THR A 419 3.91 -13.35 30.86
N ILE A 420 4.05 -14.63 31.16
CA ILE A 420 3.03 -15.63 30.89
C ILE A 420 2.41 -16.14 32.19
N ASN A 421 1.09 -16.11 32.24
CA ASN A 421 0.34 -16.63 33.35
C ASN A 421 -0.19 -18.04 33.01
N LYS A 422 -0.01 -18.97 33.92
CA LYS A 422 -0.51 -20.33 33.78
C LYS A 422 -1.99 -20.35 33.46
N VAL A 423 -2.35 -21.18 32.47
CA VAL A 423 -3.74 -21.51 32.17
C VAL A 423 -4.08 -22.87 32.78
N GLU A 424 -5.01 -22.87 33.71
CA GLU A 424 -5.48 -24.11 34.33
C GLU A 424 -6.34 -24.93 33.36
N ASN A 425 -6.34 -26.24 33.53
CA ASN A 425 -7.02 -27.24 32.70
C ASN A 425 -6.45 -27.40 31.29
N MET A 426 -5.31 -26.81 30.99
CA MET A 426 -4.58 -27.07 29.75
C MET A 426 -3.89 -28.43 29.81
N THR A 427 -4.04 -29.24 28.77
CA THR A 427 -3.47 -30.62 28.68
C THR A 427 -2.90 -30.83 27.27
N ASP A 428 -2.14 -31.91 27.07
CA ASP A 428 -1.62 -32.27 25.74
C ASP A 428 -2.70 -32.48 24.67
N SER A 429 -3.95 -32.74 25.09
CA SER A 429 -5.09 -32.86 24.20
C SER A 429 -5.77 -31.53 23.87
N THR A 430 -5.44 -30.46 24.56
CA THR A 430 -5.95 -29.14 24.28
C THR A 430 -5.49 -28.71 22.87
N ILE A 431 -6.42 -28.23 22.05
CA ILE A 431 -6.08 -27.71 20.72
C ILE A 431 -5.30 -26.40 20.88
N GLN A 432 -4.04 -26.45 20.53
CA GLN A 432 -3.14 -25.32 20.39
C GLN A 432 -2.92 -25.15 18.88
N GLY A 433 -3.93 -24.55 18.23
CA GLY A 433 -4.03 -24.56 16.80
C GLY A 433 -3.52 -23.27 16.16
N MET A 434 -3.08 -23.38 14.92
CA MET A 434 -2.72 -22.23 14.09
C MET A 434 -3.20 -22.43 12.65
N ASP A 435 -3.86 -21.42 12.09
CA ASP A 435 -4.09 -21.34 10.65
C ASP A 435 -2.80 -20.83 9.98
N ILE A 436 -2.31 -21.59 9.01
CA ILE A 436 -1.12 -21.25 8.21
C ILE A 436 -1.38 -21.45 6.72
N SER A 437 -2.61 -21.21 6.29
CA SER A 437 -3.03 -21.45 4.91
C SER A 437 -2.16 -20.72 3.88
N SER A 438 -1.60 -19.56 4.22
CA SER A 438 -0.71 -18.78 3.36
C SER A 438 0.73 -19.31 3.29
N TYR A 439 1.10 -20.33 4.07
CA TYR A 439 2.48 -20.77 4.23
C TYR A 439 3.19 -21.11 2.91
N ASN A 440 2.55 -21.87 2.01
CA ASN A 440 3.16 -22.21 0.72
C ASN A 440 3.42 -20.98 -0.15
N ALA A 441 2.49 -20.02 -0.15
CA ALA A 441 2.65 -18.79 -0.90
C ALA A 441 3.82 -17.96 -0.34
N LEU A 442 3.98 -17.88 0.97
CA LEU A 442 5.11 -17.24 1.63
C LEU A 442 6.44 -17.93 1.26
N LYS A 443 6.50 -19.28 1.30
CA LYS A 443 7.68 -20.04 0.86
C LYS A 443 8.04 -19.73 -0.60
N ASN A 444 7.05 -19.74 -1.49
CA ASN A 444 7.24 -19.44 -2.91
C ASN A 444 7.72 -18.01 -3.14
N ALA A 445 7.34 -17.08 -2.27
CA ALA A 445 7.84 -15.71 -2.29
C ALA A 445 9.27 -15.58 -1.73
N GLY A 446 9.85 -16.66 -1.22
CA GLY A 446 11.20 -16.69 -0.66
C GLY A 446 11.30 -16.25 0.80
N VAL A 447 10.17 -16.23 1.54
CA VAL A 447 10.17 -15.96 2.98
C VAL A 447 10.87 -17.10 3.70
N LYS A 448 11.74 -16.77 4.64
CA LYS A 448 12.43 -17.67 5.53
C LYS A 448 11.92 -17.47 6.95
N PHE A 449 11.88 -18.58 7.70
CA PHE A 449 11.49 -18.56 9.09
C PHE A 449 12.68 -18.95 9.97
N TYR A 450 12.75 -18.37 11.15
CA TYR A 450 13.85 -18.57 12.08
C TYR A 450 13.30 -18.96 13.44
N ASP A 451 13.99 -19.87 14.12
CA ASP A 451 13.65 -20.24 15.50
C ASP A 451 14.12 -19.15 16.49
N LYS A 452 13.79 -19.34 17.76
CA LYS A 452 14.16 -18.41 18.85
C LYS A 452 15.68 -18.17 19.00
N ASP A 453 16.51 -19.03 18.41
CA ASP A 453 17.97 -18.92 18.47
C ASP A 453 18.51 -18.29 17.15
N GLY A 454 17.62 -17.79 16.28
CA GLY A 454 17.97 -17.17 14.98
C GLY A 454 18.41 -18.18 13.91
N LYS A 455 18.12 -19.46 14.08
CA LYS A 455 18.46 -20.51 13.11
C LYS A 455 17.31 -20.72 12.13
N GLU A 456 17.61 -20.70 10.83
CA GLU A 456 16.62 -20.98 9.79
C GLU A 456 16.03 -22.39 9.96
N ALA A 457 14.71 -22.49 9.97
CA ALA A 457 13.96 -23.74 10.07
C ALA A 457 12.61 -23.60 9.34
N SER A 458 11.95 -24.74 9.04
CA SER A 458 10.60 -24.67 8.50
C SER A 458 9.62 -24.11 9.55
N LEU A 459 8.58 -23.39 9.08
CA LEU A 459 7.55 -22.86 9.98
C LEU A 459 6.93 -23.98 10.82
N LEU A 460 6.59 -25.12 10.22
CA LEU A 460 5.95 -26.25 10.92
C LEU A 460 6.84 -26.84 11.99
N LYS A 461 8.17 -26.92 11.75
CA LYS A 461 9.12 -27.33 12.79
C LYS A 461 9.09 -26.35 13.97
N ILE A 462 9.18 -25.04 13.68
CA ILE A 462 9.17 -24.00 14.70
C ILE A 462 7.88 -24.06 15.52
N LEU A 463 6.73 -24.19 14.87
CA LEU A 463 5.43 -24.30 15.52
C LEU A 463 5.35 -25.55 16.40
N SER A 464 5.82 -26.71 15.90
CA SER A 464 5.85 -27.96 16.67
C SER A 464 6.76 -27.87 17.90
N ASP A 465 7.97 -27.32 17.73
CA ASP A 465 8.92 -27.12 18.84
C ASP A 465 8.37 -26.17 19.92
N ASN A 466 7.39 -25.36 19.57
CA ASN A 466 6.70 -24.44 20.47
C ASN A 466 5.26 -24.91 20.81
N GLY A 467 4.96 -26.22 20.64
CA GLY A 467 3.77 -26.90 21.15
C GLY A 467 2.50 -26.74 20.34
N VAL A 468 2.54 -26.10 19.17
CA VAL A 468 1.40 -26.12 18.25
C VAL A 468 1.18 -27.56 17.80
N ASN A 469 -0.01 -28.10 18.08
CA ASN A 469 -0.36 -29.50 17.82
C ASN A 469 -1.43 -29.68 16.73
N TYR A 470 -1.96 -28.58 16.22
CA TYR A 470 -3.05 -28.59 15.24
C TYR A 470 -2.89 -27.48 14.21
N ILE A 471 -3.06 -27.79 12.93
CA ILE A 471 -2.97 -26.83 11.83
C ILE A 471 -4.34 -26.70 11.17
N ARG A 472 -4.85 -25.49 10.98
CA ARG A 472 -6.02 -25.21 10.18
C ARG A 472 -5.59 -24.85 8.76
N ILE A 473 -6.26 -25.41 7.76
CA ILE A 473 -5.99 -25.23 6.34
C ILE A 473 -7.30 -24.89 5.63
N ARG A 474 -7.40 -23.71 5.04
CA ARG A 474 -8.52 -23.34 4.17
C ARG A 474 -8.48 -24.16 2.89
N ILE A 475 -9.65 -24.52 2.38
CA ILE A 475 -9.82 -25.22 1.11
C ILE A 475 -10.79 -24.46 0.23
N TRP A 476 -10.29 -23.92 -0.86
CA TRP A 476 -11.02 -23.29 -1.94
C TRP A 476 -11.18 -24.24 -3.13
N ASN A 477 -12.21 -23.99 -3.96
CA ASN A 477 -12.49 -24.88 -5.10
C ASN A 477 -11.49 -24.68 -6.24
N ASP A 478 -11.39 -23.45 -6.76
CA ASP A 478 -10.51 -23.12 -7.88
C ASP A 478 -10.10 -21.64 -7.80
N PRO A 479 -9.07 -21.30 -6.98
CA PRO A 479 -8.67 -19.92 -6.69
C PRO A 479 -7.79 -19.31 -7.80
N TYR A 480 -8.11 -19.56 -9.07
CA TYR A 480 -7.33 -19.10 -10.20
C TYR A 480 -8.20 -18.40 -11.24
N ASN A 481 -7.63 -17.41 -11.94
CA ASN A 481 -8.25 -16.79 -13.10
C ASN A 481 -8.13 -17.66 -14.37
N GLU A 482 -8.67 -17.17 -15.49
CA GLU A 482 -8.63 -17.90 -16.78
C GLU A 482 -7.21 -18.15 -17.33
N LYS A 483 -6.22 -17.41 -16.85
CA LYS A 483 -4.79 -17.58 -17.22
C LYS A 483 -4.05 -18.51 -16.26
N GLY A 484 -4.70 -19.02 -15.23
CA GLY A 484 -4.09 -19.84 -14.19
C GLY A 484 -3.31 -19.03 -13.14
N GLU A 485 -3.51 -17.72 -13.06
CA GLU A 485 -2.92 -16.86 -12.04
C GLU A 485 -3.78 -16.92 -10.78
N THR A 486 -3.13 -16.97 -9.62
CA THR A 486 -3.84 -17.05 -8.32
C THR A 486 -4.56 -15.74 -7.97
N TYR A 487 -5.71 -15.87 -7.31
CA TYR A 487 -6.41 -14.71 -6.73
C TYR A 487 -5.71 -14.12 -5.51
N GLY A 488 -4.72 -14.79 -4.94
CA GLY A 488 -4.03 -14.37 -3.74
C GLY A 488 -4.51 -15.08 -2.48
N GLY A 489 -4.17 -14.53 -1.32
CA GLY A 489 -4.60 -15.09 -0.03
C GLY A 489 -4.10 -16.51 0.28
N GLY A 490 -3.00 -16.93 -0.35
CA GLY A 490 -2.44 -18.26 -0.21
C GLY A 490 -2.73 -19.22 -1.37
N GLY A 491 -3.69 -18.89 -2.27
CA GLY A 491 -4.04 -19.75 -3.40
C GLY A 491 -4.49 -21.16 -2.97
N ASN A 492 -5.30 -21.27 -1.94
CA ASN A 492 -5.57 -22.50 -1.17
C ASN A 492 -6.48 -23.51 -1.87
N ASP A 493 -6.08 -24.00 -3.02
CA ASP A 493 -6.70 -25.19 -3.59
C ASP A 493 -6.32 -26.47 -2.82
N VAL A 494 -6.91 -27.59 -3.21
CA VAL A 494 -6.66 -28.89 -2.56
C VAL A 494 -5.19 -29.28 -2.61
N GLU A 495 -4.50 -29.05 -3.72
CA GLU A 495 -3.09 -29.42 -3.88
C GLU A 495 -2.16 -28.56 -3.03
N THR A 496 -2.49 -27.27 -2.88
CA THR A 496 -1.78 -26.37 -1.95
C THR A 496 -1.94 -26.83 -0.50
N GLY A 497 -3.16 -27.20 -0.12
CA GLY A 497 -3.43 -27.76 1.21
C GLY A 497 -2.67 -29.08 1.46
N LEU A 498 -2.59 -29.97 0.47
CA LEU A 498 -1.86 -31.25 0.57
C LEU A 498 -0.35 -31.03 0.78
N LYS A 499 0.26 -30.00 0.20
CA LYS A 499 1.68 -29.66 0.45
C LYS A 499 1.92 -29.32 1.92
N ILE A 500 1.05 -28.51 2.53
CA ILE A 500 1.13 -28.18 3.96
C ILE A 500 0.93 -29.44 4.81
N ALA A 501 -0.06 -30.27 4.44
CA ALA A 501 -0.39 -31.48 5.18
C ALA A 501 0.74 -32.52 5.19
N ARG A 502 1.47 -32.68 4.08
CA ARG A 502 2.63 -33.57 4.01
C ARG A 502 3.73 -33.15 4.99
N GLU A 503 3.99 -31.85 5.07
CA GLU A 503 5.00 -31.33 6.00
C GLU A 503 4.50 -31.39 7.45
N ALA A 504 3.23 -31.06 7.74
CA ALA A 504 2.64 -31.15 9.07
C ALA A 504 2.67 -32.60 9.65
N LYS A 505 2.52 -33.61 8.78
CA LYS A 505 2.61 -35.01 9.13
C LYS A 505 3.98 -35.40 9.74
N GLU A 506 5.07 -34.79 9.27
CA GLU A 506 6.42 -35.04 9.77
C GLU A 506 6.57 -34.69 11.25
N TYR A 507 5.74 -33.74 11.71
CA TYR A 507 5.73 -33.28 13.12
C TYR A 507 4.54 -33.83 13.91
N GLY A 508 3.79 -34.79 13.37
CA GLY A 508 2.67 -35.44 14.06
C GLY A 508 1.45 -34.54 14.31
N MET A 509 1.39 -33.36 13.68
CA MET A 509 0.31 -32.40 13.86
C MET A 509 -1.00 -32.93 13.30
N LYS A 510 -2.10 -32.61 13.96
CA LYS A 510 -3.45 -32.82 13.43
C LYS A 510 -3.83 -31.69 12.47
N ILE A 511 -4.79 -31.97 11.61
CA ILE A 511 -5.27 -30.99 10.61
C ILE A 511 -6.77 -30.79 10.76
N LEU A 512 -7.18 -29.52 10.78
CA LEU A 512 -8.54 -29.06 10.53
C LEU A 512 -8.60 -28.59 9.08
N LEU A 513 -9.43 -29.24 8.26
CA LEU A 513 -9.75 -28.79 6.91
C LEU A 513 -10.95 -27.87 6.95
N ASP A 514 -10.77 -26.64 6.51
CA ASP A 514 -11.81 -25.61 6.49
C ASP A 514 -12.34 -25.40 5.07
N PHE A 515 -13.50 -25.92 4.77
CA PHE A 515 -14.12 -25.81 3.46
C PHE A 515 -14.89 -24.50 3.30
N HIS A 516 -14.41 -23.61 2.46
CA HIS A 516 -15.11 -22.37 2.10
C HIS A 516 -16.25 -22.60 1.11
N TYR A 517 -16.21 -23.67 0.31
CA TYR A 517 -17.14 -23.92 -0.81
C TYR A 517 -17.27 -22.70 -1.73
N SER A 518 -16.17 -22.08 -2.00
CA SER A 518 -16.00 -20.91 -2.85
C SER A 518 -14.66 -21.01 -3.57
N ASP A 519 -14.44 -20.21 -4.60
CA ASP A 519 -13.15 -20.14 -5.29
C ASP A 519 -12.17 -19.20 -4.57
N PHE A 520 -12.65 -18.42 -3.62
CA PHE A 520 -11.88 -17.49 -2.84
C PHE A 520 -12.48 -17.34 -1.44
N TRP A 521 -12.30 -16.23 -0.76
CA TRP A 521 -12.82 -16.02 0.59
C TRP A 521 -14.33 -16.23 0.68
N ALA A 522 -14.76 -16.98 1.67
CA ALA A 522 -16.12 -17.00 2.17
C ALA A 522 -16.13 -16.45 3.58
N ASP A 523 -16.98 -15.46 3.86
CA ASP A 523 -17.12 -14.78 5.15
C ASP A 523 -18.55 -14.24 5.34
N PRO A 524 -18.87 -13.58 6.47
CA PRO A 524 -20.23 -13.07 6.68
C PRO A 524 -20.71 -12.03 5.66
N ALA A 525 -19.81 -11.47 4.86
CA ALA A 525 -20.14 -10.50 3.81
C ALA A 525 -20.30 -11.15 2.44
N GLN A 526 -19.69 -12.32 2.21
CA GLN A 526 -19.68 -12.96 0.91
C GLN A 526 -19.60 -14.49 1.02
N GLN A 527 -20.48 -15.16 0.27
CA GLN A 527 -20.60 -16.61 0.20
C GLN A 527 -20.83 -17.00 -1.27
N ILE A 528 -19.79 -16.78 -2.09
CA ILE A 528 -19.90 -16.85 -3.56
C ILE A 528 -19.82 -18.31 -4.00
N ILE A 529 -20.74 -18.71 -4.85
CA ILE A 529 -20.76 -20.07 -5.43
C ILE A 529 -19.51 -20.25 -6.31
N PRO A 530 -18.78 -21.37 -6.19
CA PRO A 530 -17.69 -21.71 -7.10
C PRO A 530 -18.08 -21.57 -8.58
N LYS A 531 -17.20 -21.03 -9.40
CA LYS A 531 -17.46 -20.83 -10.83
C LYS A 531 -17.90 -22.11 -11.54
N ALA A 532 -17.34 -23.26 -11.16
CA ALA A 532 -17.70 -24.56 -11.69
C ALA A 532 -19.13 -25.01 -11.33
N TRP A 533 -19.72 -24.48 -10.26
CA TRP A 533 -21.06 -24.86 -9.77
C TRP A 533 -22.16 -23.84 -10.16
N LYS A 534 -21.78 -22.69 -10.73
CA LYS A 534 -22.71 -21.59 -11.07
C LYS A 534 -23.88 -22.01 -11.94
N ALA A 535 -23.72 -23.00 -12.82
CA ALA A 535 -24.79 -23.52 -13.68
C ALA A 535 -25.93 -24.19 -12.90
N ASP A 536 -25.64 -24.72 -11.71
CA ASP A 536 -26.59 -25.46 -10.88
C ASP A 536 -27.10 -24.65 -9.67
N LYS A 537 -26.79 -23.34 -9.59
CA LYS A 537 -27.09 -22.44 -8.46
C LYS A 537 -28.55 -22.46 -7.99
N ASP A 538 -29.49 -22.67 -8.92
CA ASP A 538 -30.94 -22.68 -8.63
C ASP A 538 -31.49 -24.11 -8.38
N ASN A 539 -30.60 -25.10 -8.29
CA ASN A 539 -30.94 -26.50 -8.04
C ASN A 539 -30.30 -27.00 -6.73
N PRO A 540 -31.02 -26.94 -5.59
CA PRO A 540 -30.46 -27.34 -4.30
C PRO A 540 -30.01 -28.82 -4.22
N GLU A 541 -30.58 -29.73 -4.97
CA GLU A 541 -30.15 -31.13 -4.99
C GLU A 541 -28.76 -31.26 -5.59
N LYS A 542 -28.55 -30.68 -6.77
CA LYS A 542 -27.23 -30.70 -7.39
C LYS A 542 -26.18 -29.95 -6.57
N MET A 543 -26.56 -28.86 -5.90
CA MET A 543 -25.66 -28.18 -4.97
C MET A 543 -25.26 -29.07 -3.80
N CYS A 544 -26.19 -29.89 -3.27
CA CYS A 544 -25.87 -30.90 -2.27
C CYS A 544 -24.90 -31.95 -2.83
N ASP A 545 -25.08 -32.39 -4.08
CA ASP A 545 -24.17 -33.35 -4.73
C ASP A 545 -22.76 -32.74 -4.87
N HIS A 546 -22.66 -31.47 -5.32
CA HIS A 546 -21.38 -30.78 -5.41
C HIS A 546 -20.66 -30.68 -4.04
N VAL A 547 -21.36 -30.26 -2.99
CA VAL A 547 -20.80 -30.20 -1.63
C VAL A 547 -20.33 -31.58 -1.17
N TYR A 548 -21.17 -32.61 -1.37
CA TYR A 548 -20.85 -33.99 -0.95
C TYR A 548 -19.60 -34.53 -1.68
N GLU A 549 -19.58 -34.47 -3.02
CA GLU A 549 -18.47 -35.01 -3.81
C GLU A 549 -17.16 -34.24 -3.57
N PHE A 550 -17.20 -32.91 -3.54
CA PHE A 550 -15.99 -32.12 -3.27
C PHE A 550 -15.41 -32.40 -1.89
N THR A 551 -16.27 -32.46 -0.85
CA THR A 551 -15.84 -32.80 0.51
C THR A 551 -15.25 -34.20 0.58
N LYS A 552 -15.96 -35.19 0.03
CA LYS A 552 -15.53 -36.59 0.03
C LYS A 552 -14.19 -36.77 -0.68
N ASP A 553 -14.06 -36.24 -1.88
CA ASP A 553 -12.85 -36.39 -2.68
C ASP A 553 -11.66 -35.72 -2.02
N THR A 554 -11.87 -34.52 -1.48
CA THR A 554 -10.80 -33.78 -0.77
C THR A 554 -10.36 -34.53 0.47
N VAL A 555 -11.27 -34.91 1.37
CA VAL A 555 -10.91 -35.63 2.60
C VAL A 555 -10.20 -36.97 2.26
N ASN A 556 -10.68 -37.69 1.25
CA ASN A 556 -10.02 -38.92 0.79
C ASN A 556 -8.59 -38.66 0.29
N LYS A 557 -8.32 -37.57 -0.43
CA LYS A 557 -6.96 -37.22 -0.86
C LYS A 557 -6.04 -37.00 0.34
N PHE A 558 -6.46 -36.22 1.33
CA PHE A 558 -5.66 -35.98 2.53
C PHE A 558 -5.38 -37.26 3.32
N LEU A 559 -6.39 -38.13 3.49
CA LEU A 559 -6.23 -39.44 4.14
C LEU A 559 -5.26 -40.34 3.38
N LYS A 560 -5.33 -40.39 2.04
CA LYS A 560 -4.41 -41.19 1.20
C LYS A 560 -2.96 -40.74 1.32
N GLU A 561 -2.71 -39.47 1.51
CA GLU A 561 -1.37 -38.92 1.80
C GLU A 561 -0.92 -39.20 3.25
N GLY A 562 -1.79 -39.79 4.05
CA GLY A 562 -1.54 -40.14 5.45
C GLY A 562 -1.55 -38.91 6.37
N ALA A 563 -2.27 -37.85 5.97
CA ALA A 563 -2.48 -36.67 6.82
C ALA A 563 -3.36 -37.03 8.02
N ASN A 564 -3.06 -36.51 9.18
CA ASN A 564 -3.83 -36.69 10.40
C ASN A 564 -5.02 -35.71 10.46
N VAL A 565 -6.05 -36.00 9.66
CA VAL A 565 -7.27 -35.14 9.61
C VAL A 565 -8.10 -35.36 10.87
N GLY A 566 -7.92 -34.50 11.86
CA GLY A 566 -8.63 -34.60 13.15
C GLY A 566 -9.98 -33.85 13.15
N MET A 567 -10.19 -32.88 12.26
CA MET A 567 -11.43 -32.13 12.18
C MET A 567 -11.69 -31.64 10.75
N VAL A 568 -12.96 -31.58 10.36
CA VAL A 568 -13.41 -31.01 9.08
C VAL A 568 -14.47 -29.95 9.39
N GLN A 569 -14.26 -28.73 8.92
CA GLN A 569 -15.19 -27.64 9.03
C GLN A 569 -16.01 -27.52 7.74
N ILE A 570 -17.33 -27.59 7.85
CA ILE A 570 -18.27 -27.50 6.73
C ILE A 570 -18.79 -26.08 6.61
N GLY A 571 -18.20 -25.31 5.71
CA GLY A 571 -18.47 -23.88 5.51
C GLY A 571 -17.69 -22.99 6.45
N ASN A 572 -17.27 -21.81 5.97
CA ASN A 572 -16.58 -20.79 6.74
C ASN A 572 -17.54 -19.64 7.08
N GLU A 573 -17.64 -19.29 8.37
CA GLU A 573 -18.40 -18.16 8.90
C GLU A 573 -19.83 -18.01 8.32
N ILE A 574 -20.57 -19.09 8.31
CA ILE A 574 -21.88 -19.20 7.64
C ILE A 574 -23.02 -18.41 8.31
N THR A 575 -22.70 -17.49 9.20
CA THR A 575 -23.68 -16.73 10.00
C THR A 575 -24.73 -16.03 9.13
N ASN A 576 -24.32 -15.36 8.07
CA ASN A 576 -25.21 -14.62 7.18
C ASN A 576 -25.61 -15.41 5.92
N GLY A 577 -25.27 -16.70 5.86
CA GLY A 577 -25.61 -17.55 4.73
C GLY A 577 -24.51 -18.48 4.27
N MET A 578 -24.74 -19.18 3.15
CA MET A 578 -23.78 -20.12 2.53
C MET A 578 -24.12 -20.33 1.07
N LEU A 579 -23.11 -20.51 0.21
CA LEU A 579 -23.25 -20.93 -1.20
C LEU A 579 -24.29 -20.10 -1.97
N GLY A 580 -24.10 -18.78 -1.98
CA GLY A 580 -24.97 -17.84 -2.71
C GLY A 580 -26.28 -17.49 -2.01
N ILE A 581 -26.68 -18.22 -0.96
CA ILE A 581 -27.79 -17.84 -0.11
C ILE A 581 -27.24 -16.92 0.97
N LEU A 582 -27.29 -15.60 0.75
CA LEU A 582 -26.68 -14.58 1.58
C LEU A 582 -27.69 -13.50 1.99
N ALA A 583 -27.51 -12.91 3.17
CA ALA A 583 -28.30 -11.77 3.62
C ALA A 583 -27.97 -10.51 2.79
N ASP A 584 -28.98 -9.74 2.40
CA ASP A 584 -28.81 -8.50 1.64
C ASP A 584 -28.34 -7.37 2.56
N ARG A 585 -27.02 -7.27 2.76
CA ARG A 585 -26.41 -6.28 3.66
C ARG A 585 -26.59 -4.84 3.18
N ASP A 586 -26.68 -4.60 1.90
CA ASP A 586 -26.90 -3.27 1.31
C ASP A 586 -28.26 -2.70 1.70
N ARG A 587 -29.22 -3.60 1.98
CA ARG A 587 -30.56 -3.27 2.50
C ARG A 587 -30.69 -3.47 4.02
N GLY A 588 -29.58 -3.66 4.73
CA GLY A 588 -29.58 -3.87 6.18
C GLY A 588 -29.92 -5.30 6.60
N GLY A 589 -29.88 -6.25 5.66
CA GLY A 589 -30.04 -7.68 5.95
C GLY A 589 -28.95 -8.22 6.87
N ASN A 590 -29.30 -9.23 7.65
CA ASN A 590 -28.38 -9.91 8.56
C ASN A 590 -28.79 -11.39 8.72
N TRP A 591 -28.14 -12.11 9.63
CA TRP A 591 -28.40 -13.51 9.92
C TRP A 591 -29.90 -13.87 10.03
N ALA A 592 -30.74 -12.98 10.58
CA ALA A 592 -32.18 -13.24 10.78
C ALA A 592 -32.94 -13.34 9.45
N GLU A 593 -32.50 -12.65 8.40
CA GLU A 593 -33.06 -12.78 7.05
C GLU A 593 -32.92 -14.21 6.50
N ILE A 594 -31.83 -14.84 6.83
CA ILE A 594 -31.50 -16.19 6.36
C ILE A 594 -32.15 -17.25 7.26
N TRP A 595 -31.83 -17.21 8.54
CA TRP A 595 -32.15 -18.31 9.46
C TRP A 595 -33.60 -18.31 9.94
N LYS A 596 -34.29 -17.14 9.96
CA LYS A 596 -35.73 -17.07 10.21
C LYS A 596 -36.57 -17.38 8.96
N ASN A 597 -35.99 -17.40 7.80
CA ASN A 597 -36.65 -17.87 6.58
C ASN A 597 -36.48 -19.39 6.47
N THR A 598 -37.59 -20.12 6.66
CA THR A 598 -37.57 -21.59 6.68
C THR A 598 -37.00 -22.19 5.39
N ASN A 599 -37.35 -21.66 4.25
CA ASN A 599 -36.83 -22.21 2.95
C ASN A 599 -35.31 -21.99 2.82
N LYS A 600 -34.81 -20.78 3.13
CA LYS A 600 -33.39 -20.49 3.08
C LYS A 600 -32.61 -21.35 4.08
N SER A 601 -33.05 -21.40 5.35
CA SER A 601 -32.38 -22.17 6.39
C SER A 601 -32.38 -23.68 6.12
N GLN A 602 -33.52 -24.23 5.66
CA GLN A 602 -33.58 -25.65 5.27
C GLN A 602 -32.68 -25.99 4.08
N THR A 603 -32.56 -25.10 3.11
CA THR A 603 -31.65 -25.31 1.98
C THR A 603 -30.19 -25.34 2.44
N ILE A 604 -29.77 -24.36 3.27
CA ILE A 604 -28.42 -24.38 3.84
C ILE A 604 -28.18 -25.62 4.70
N ASN A 605 -29.14 -26.01 5.55
CA ASN A 605 -29.02 -27.19 6.41
C ASN A 605 -28.85 -28.48 5.60
N ARG A 606 -29.43 -28.55 4.39
CA ARG A 606 -29.20 -29.67 3.45
C ARG A 606 -27.77 -29.66 2.88
N TYR A 607 -27.19 -28.49 2.58
CA TYR A 607 -25.80 -28.36 2.16
C TYR A 607 -24.85 -28.81 3.28
N LEU A 608 -25.08 -28.37 4.52
CA LEU A 608 -24.31 -28.79 5.69
C LEU A 608 -24.39 -30.32 5.89
N SER A 609 -25.62 -30.88 5.79
CA SER A 609 -25.83 -32.31 5.91
C SER A 609 -25.15 -33.11 4.79
N ALA A 610 -25.06 -32.57 3.58
CA ALA A 610 -24.33 -33.20 2.48
C ALA A 610 -22.84 -33.31 2.78
N GLY A 611 -22.21 -32.22 3.23
CA GLY A 611 -20.80 -32.22 3.67
C GLY A 611 -20.57 -33.18 4.84
N SER A 612 -21.44 -33.15 5.84
CA SER A 612 -21.32 -34.04 7.01
C SER A 612 -21.40 -35.52 6.60
N ARG A 613 -22.34 -35.90 5.73
CA ARG A 613 -22.43 -37.28 5.22
C ARG A 613 -21.15 -37.70 4.51
N ALA A 614 -20.57 -36.81 3.70
CA ALA A 614 -19.32 -37.07 2.98
C ALA A 614 -18.18 -37.38 3.97
N VAL A 615 -18.04 -36.58 5.04
CA VAL A 615 -17.02 -36.81 6.08
C VAL A 615 -17.29 -38.14 6.81
N ARG A 616 -18.52 -38.39 7.26
CA ARG A 616 -18.85 -39.63 7.96
C ARG A 616 -18.61 -40.91 7.14
N GLU A 617 -18.77 -40.81 5.83
CA GLU A 617 -18.51 -41.95 4.94
C GLU A 617 -17.02 -42.31 4.85
N VAL A 618 -16.16 -41.33 4.74
CA VAL A 618 -14.72 -41.55 4.46
C VAL A 618 -13.82 -41.45 5.70
N ALA A 619 -14.28 -40.77 6.74
CA ALA A 619 -13.56 -40.51 7.98
C ALA A 619 -14.52 -40.47 9.18
N PRO A 620 -15.15 -41.59 9.57
CA PRO A 620 -16.23 -41.61 10.58
C PRO A 620 -15.80 -41.09 11.95
N GLU A 621 -14.52 -41.22 12.31
CA GLU A 621 -13.98 -40.79 13.60
C GLU A 621 -13.52 -39.30 13.60
N THR A 622 -13.48 -38.66 12.44
CA THR A 622 -13.07 -37.25 12.32
C THR A 622 -14.19 -36.32 12.81
N LEU A 623 -13.82 -35.35 13.64
CA LEU A 623 -14.78 -34.38 14.16
C LEU A 623 -15.30 -33.48 13.03
N ILE A 624 -16.59 -33.18 13.06
CA ILE A 624 -17.24 -32.25 12.13
C ILE A 624 -17.55 -30.96 12.87
N ALA A 625 -17.04 -29.83 12.35
CA ALA A 625 -17.26 -28.51 12.89
C ALA A 625 -18.16 -27.67 11.97
N LEU A 626 -19.02 -26.86 12.57
CA LEU A 626 -19.76 -25.78 11.92
C LEU A 626 -19.35 -24.45 12.57
N GLN A 627 -19.04 -23.43 11.79
CA GLN A 627 -18.48 -22.16 12.28
C GLN A 627 -19.44 -21.00 12.12
N LEU A 628 -19.57 -20.22 13.19
CA LEU A 628 -20.25 -18.93 13.20
C LEU A 628 -19.29 -17.83 13.70
N GLU A 629 -19.50 -16.59 13.23
CA GLU A 629 -18.72 -15.43 13.66
C GLU A 629 -19.39 -14.65 14.79
N THR A 630 -18.62 -13.85 15.51
CA THR A 630 -19.09 -12.91 16.56
C THR A 630 -20.00 -13.57 17.56
N PRO A 631 -19.53 -14.04 18.72
CA PRO A 631 -20.24 -14.92 19.65
C PRO A 631 -21.38 -14.20 20.40
N GLU A 632 -22.48 -13.95 19.72
CA GLU A 632 -23.73 -13.41 20.25
C GLU A 632 -24.70 -14.55 20.50
N LEU A 633 -25.06 -14.79 21.77
CA LEU A 633 -25.86 -15.92 22.18
C LEU A 633 -27.20 -16.04 21.45
N SER A 634 -27.94 -14.93 21.24
CA SER A 634 -29.23 -14.93 20.57
C SER A 634 -29.15 -15.47 19.14
N LYS A 635 -28.15 -15.09 18.43
CA LYS A 635 -27.83 -15.49 17.07
C LYS A 635 -27.42 -16.97 17.00
N TYR A 636 -26.46 -17.37 17.80
CA TYR A 636 -25.97 -18.75 17.85
C TYR A 636 -27.06 -19.73 18.24
N LYS A 637 -27.81 -19.39 19.30
CA LYS A 637 -28.96 -20.18 19.74
C LYS A 637 -29.96 -20.40 18.61
N TYR A 638 -30.39 -19.37 17.92
CA TYR A 638 -31.38 -19.50 16.87
C TYR A 638 -30.89 -20.36 15.71
N ILE A 639 -29.65 -20.16 15.27
CA ILE A 639 -29.07 -20.91 14.16
C ILE A 639 -28.92 -22.37 14.54
N MET A 640 -28.35 -22.69 15.71
CA MET A 640 -28.20 -24.07 16.19
C MET A 640 -29.56 -24.78 16.36
N ASP A 641 -30.61 -24.05 16.80
CA ASP A 641 -31.97 -24.61 16.91
C ASP A 641 -32.51 -25.00 15.52
N THR A 642 -32.11 -24.31 14.42
CA THR A 642 -32.49 -24.73 13.07
C THR A 642 -31.74 -25.98 12.61
N TRP A 643 -30.46 -26.10 12.97
CA TRP A 643 -29.64 -27.30 12.69
C TRP A 643 -30.21 -28.53 13.38
N GLU A 644 -30.58 -28.39 14.67
CA GLU A 644 -31.23 -29.47 15.43
C GLU A 644 -32.61 -29.86 14.81
N ARG A 645 -33.45 -28.87 14.49
CA ARG A 645 -34.73 -29.08 13.82
C ARG A 645 -34.63 -29.91 12.56
N ASP A 646 -33.62 -29.63 11.75
CA ASP A 646 -33.44 -30.24 10.43
C ASP A 646 -32.46 -31.44 10.44
N GLY A 647 -31.99 -31.83 11.64
CA GLY A 647 -31.14 -33.01 11.84
C GLY A 647 -29.74 -32.91 11.24
N VAL A 648 -29.13 -31.73 11.24
CA VAL A 648 -27.76 -31.54 10.80
C VAL A 648 -26.80 -32.25 11.73
N ASP A 649 -25.96 -33.13 11.21
CA ASP A 649 -24.97 -33.90 11.98
C ASP A 649 -23.67 -33.11 12.08
N TYR A 650 -23.26 -32.78 13.30
CA TYR A 650 -21.98 -32.15 13.62
C TYR A 650 -21.60 -32.46 15.07
N ASP A 651 -20.31 -32.35 15.38
CA ASP A 651 -19.76 -32.62 16.72
C ASP A 651 -19.39 -31.35 17.46
N VAL A 652 -18.88 -30.33 16.73
CA VAL A 652 -18.20 -29.16 17.27
C VAL A 652 -18.84 -27.89 16.77
N LEU A 653 -19.14 -26.96 17.65
CA LEU A 653 -19.38 -25.57 17.26
C LEU A 653 -18.06 -24.82 17.24
N GLY A 654 -17.69 -24.30 16.07
CA GLY A 654 -16.59 -23.35 15.87
C GLY A 654 -17.06 -21.91 16.00
N SER A 655 -16.25 -21.06 16.60
CA SER A 655 -16.54 -19.62 16.71
C SER A 655 -15.36 -18.78 16.27
N SER A 656 -15.60 -17.75 15.45
CA SER A 656 -14.62 -16.67 15.29
C SER A 656 -14.78 -15.68 16.44
N TYR A 657 -13.65 -15.37 17.09
CA TYR A 657 -13.60 -14.48 18.24
C TYR A 657 -12.45 -13.48 18.08
N TYR A 658 -12.79 -12.23 17.79
CA TYR A 658 -11.82 -11.17 17.55
C TYR A 658 -12.04 -9.99 18.49
N PRO A 659 -11.31 -9.87 19.61
CA PRO A 659 -11.53 -8.83 20.63
C PRO A 659 -11.47 -7.40 20.11
N PHE A 660 -10.73 -7.12 19.04
CA PHE A 660 -10.64 -5.80 18.41
C PHE A 660 -11.94 -5.35 17.71
N TRP A 661 -12.93 -6.24 17.58
CA TRP A 661 -14.28 -5.91 17.15
C TRP A 661 -15.26 -5.67 18.31
N SER A 662 -14.78 -5.65 19.57
CA SER A 662 -15.65 -5.61 20.77
C SER A 662 -16.49 -4.34 20.84
N THR A 663 -15.98 -3.18 20.49
CA THR A 663 -16.73 -1.91 20.43
C THR A 663 -17.78 -1.88 19.34
N SER A 664 -17.45 -2.34 18.16
CA SER A 664 -18.35 -2.33 17.00
C SER A 664 -19.50 -3.33 17.14
N TRP A 665 -19.20 -4.53 17.67
CA TRP A 665 -20.16 -5.64 17.72
C TRP A 665 -20.62 -6.04 19.11
N LYS A 666 -20.04 -5.47 20.18
CA LYS A 666 -20.41 -5.67 21.61
C LYS A 666 -20.52 -7.14 22.08
N ALA A 667 -20.05 -8.08 21.26
CA ALA A 667 -20.18 -9.52 21.49
C ALA A 667 -18.85 -10.27 21.43
N ASN A 668 -17.76 -9.61 21.02
CA ASN A 668 -16.41 -10.20 21.03
C ASN A 668 -15.73 -9.97 22.39
N THR A 669 -16.32 -10.52 23.43
CA THR A 669 -15.79 -10.46 24.81
C THR A 669 -15.73 -11.86 25.40
N PRO A 670 -14.84 -12.13 26.38
CA PRO A 670 -14.79 -13.42 27.07
C PRO A 670 -16.15 -13.82 27.66
N ALA A 671 -16.90 -12.85 28.20
CA ALA A 671 -18.22 -13.11 28.76
C ALA A 671 -19.26 -13.52 27.72
N SER A 672 -19.21 -12.96 26.52
CA SER A 672 -20.09 -13.35 25.40
C SER A 672 -19.72 -14.74 24.88
N LEU A 673 -18.43 -15.00 24.72
CA LEU A 673 -17.90 -16.30 24.30
C LEU A 673 -18.34 -17.41 25.27
N LYS A 674 -18.18 -17.16 26.57
CA LYS A 674 -18.62 -18.12 27.60
C LYS A 674 -20.13 -18.41 27.54
N LYS A 675 -20.98 -17.40 27.36
CA LYS A 675 -22.45 -17.63 27.25
C LYS A 675 -22.80 -18.51 26.05
N VAL A 676 -22.10 -18.35 24.93
CA VAL A 676 -22.27 -19.21 23.75
C VAL A 676 -21.81 -20.63 24.08
N GLN A 677 -20.64 -20.77 24.66
CA GLN A 677 -20.11 -22.09 25.07
C GLN A 677 -21.00 -22.82 26.05
N ASP A 678 -21.55 -22.12 27.05
CA ASP A 678 -22.51 -22.69 28.00
C ASP A 678 -23.75 -23.27 27.26
N TYR A 679 -24.24 -22.56 26.24
CA TYR A 679 -25.37 -23.04 25.44
C TYR A 679 -24.99 -24.25 24.57
N VAL A 680 -23.79 -24.26 24.00
CA VAL A 680 -23.24 -25.38 23.22
C VAL A 680 -23.14 -26.64 24.09
N ALA A 681 -22.68 -26.50 25.34
CA ALA A 681 -22.60 -27.59 26.32
C ALA A 681 -24.00 -28.18 26.65
N LEU A 682 -25.02 -27.34 26.81
CA LEU A 682 -26.41 -27.77 27.00
C LEU A 682 -26.96 -28.62 25.84
N ARG A 683 -26.39 -28.49 24.63
CA ARG A 683 -26.73 -29.28 23.45
C ARG A 683 -25.86 -30.52 23.30
N GLY A 684 -24.98 -30.81 24.26
CA GLY A 684 -24.05 -31.94 24.20
C GLY A 684 -23.00 -31.84 23.08
N LYS A 685 -22.69 -30.60 22.64
CA LYS A 685 -21.71 -30.34 21.59
C LYS A 685 -20.38 -29.84 22.17
N LEU A 686 -19.31 -30.12 21.47
CA LEU A 686 -17.98 -29.58 21.74
C LEU A 686 -17.88 -28.15 21.23
N PHE A 687 -16.93 -27.39 21.76
CA PHE A 687 -16.71 -26.01 21.42
C PHE A 687 -15.23 -25.72 21.13
N VAL A 688 -14.96 -24.98 20.08
CA VAL A 688 -13.59 -24.54 19.73
C VAL A 688 -13.65 -23.10 19.18
N VAL A 689 -12.65 -22.30 19.48
CA VAL A 689 -12.47 -21.03 18.77
C VAL A 689 -11.66 -21.35 17.51
N THR A 690 -12.32 -21.34 16.36
CA THR A 690 -11.70 -21.68 15.07
C THR A 690 -10.89 -20.54 14.47
N GLU A 691 -11.17 -19.31 14.90
CA GLU A 691 -10.42 -18.12 14.50
C GLU A 691 -10.32 -17.11 15.64
N THR A 692 -9.12 -16.68 15.90
CA THR A 692 -8.83 -15.54 16.77
C THR A 692 -7.52 -14.91 16.41
N ALA A 693 -7.35 -13.66 16.80
CA ALA A 693 -6.07 -13.03 16.63
C ALA A 693 -5.97 -11.72 17.43
N TRP A 694 -4.73 -11.27 17.69
CA TRP A 694 -4.42 -9.96 18.23
C TRP A 694 -3.16 -9.42 17.56
N THR A 695 -3.06 -8.10 17.42
CA THR A 695 -1.96 -7.48 16.71
C THR A 695 -0.73 -7.25 17.58
N ASN A 696 0.46 -7.47 17.01
CA ASN A 696 1.72 -7.08 17.64
C ASN A 696 2.17 -5.66 17.25
N SER A 697 1.60 -5.08 16.18
CA SER A 697 1.88 -3.73 15.70
C SER A 697 0.67 -3.16 14.96
N LEU A 698 0.48 -1.85 14.99
CA LEU A 698 -0.50 -1.13 14.16
C LEU A 698 0.12 -0.57 12.87
N GLU A 699 1.42 -0.78 12.66
CA GLU A 699 2.14 -0.27 11.50
C GLU A 699 1.76 -1.04 10.23
N ASP A 700 1.66 -0.31 9.14
CA ASP A 700 1.41 -0.85 7.82
C ASP A 700 2.75 -1.17 7.13
N ALA A 701 3.11 -2.44 7.08
CA ALA A 701 4.39 -2.89 6.54
C ALA A 701 4.36 -3.17 5.03
N ASP A 702 3.20 -3.10 4.37
CA ASP A 702 3.07 -3.44 2.95
C ASP A 702 2.16 -2.49 2.15
N GLY A 703 1.66 -1.42 2.80
CA GLY A 703 0.87 -0.38 2.16
C GLY A 703 -0.58 -0.74 1.85
N THR A 704 -1.06 -1.89 2.34
CA THR A 704 -2.47 -2.25 2.26
C THR A 704 -3.09 -2.15 3.65
N PRO A 705 -4.26 -1.53 3.83
CA PRO A 705 -4.84 -1.29 5.13
C PRO A 705 -4.94 -2.56 5.98
N ASN A 706 -4.44 -2.50 7.21
CA ASN A 706 -4.54 -3.60 8.17
C ASN A 706 -5.97 -3.76 8.69
N SER A 707 -6.41 -4.99 8.96
CA SER A 707 -7.66 -5.26 9.68
C SER A 707 -7.68 -4.62 11.05
N ILE A 708 -6.53 -4.65 11.74
CA ILE A 708 -6.30 -3.98 13.00
C ILE A 708 -5.37 -2.80 12.73
N GLY A 709 -5.93 -1.71 12.24
CA GLY A 709 -5.24 -0.44 12.04
C GLY A 709 -5.51 0.54 13.19
N LYS A 710 -5.07 1.77 13.03
CA LYS A 710 -5.24 2.86 14.03
C LYS A 710 -6.70 3.12 14.45
N SER A 711 -7.68 2.70 13.66
CA SER A 711 -9.12 2.81 13.97
C SER A 711 -9.70 1.60 14.69
N ALA A 712 -8.94 0.53 14.88
CA ALA A 712 -9.39 -0.66 15.57
C ALA A 712 -9.49 -0.42 17.09
N ASP A 713 -10.35 -1.20 17.74
CA ASP A 713 -10.44 -1.16 19.20
C ASP A 713 -9.36 -2.00 19.85
N THR A 714 -8.31 -1.32 20.26
CA THR A 714 -7.18 -1.92 20.99
C THR A 714 -7.26 -1.71 22.51
N SER A 715 -8.43 -1.32 23.04
CA SER A 715 -8.60 -1.07 24.46
C SER A 715 -8.64 -2.32 25.33
N ALA A 716 -8.90 -3.50 24.75
CA ALA A 716 -9.00 -4.76 25.47
C ALA A 716 -7.64 -5.29 25.94
N TYR A 717 -6.62 -5.15 25.12
CA TYR A 717 -5.25 -5.62 25.39
C TYR A 717 -4.24 -4.62 24.82
N GLU A 718 -3.00 -4.64 25.32
CA GLU A 718 -1.91 -3.86 24.77
C GLU A 718 -1.59 -4.30 23.34
N VAL A 719 -1.19 -3.36 22.49
CA VAL A 719 -0.64 -3.69 21.16
C VAL A 719 0.79 -4.16 21.33
N GLY A 720 1.09 -5.35 20.90
CA GLY A 720 2.41 -5.94 21.05
C GLY A 720 2.39 -7.41 21.50
N PRO A 721 3.53 -8.04 21.62
CA PRO A 721 3.65 -9.44 22.03
C PRO A 721 2.99 -9.75 23.38
N GLN A 722 3.10 -8.85 24.37
CA GLN A 722 2.44 -9.05 25.66
C GLN A 722 0.91 -9.09 25.52
N GLY A 723 0.34 -8.18 24.72
CA GLY A 723 -1.10 -8.18 24.47
C GLY A 723 -1.58 -9.43 23.71
N GLN A 724 -0.78 -9.99 22.81
CA GLN A 724 -1.08 -11.29 22.19
C GLN A 724 -1.12 -12.42 23.22
N VAL A 725 -0.15 -12.46 24.15
CA VAL A 725 -0.10 -13.42 25.25
C VAL A 725 -1.30 -13.26 26.18
N ASP A 726 -1.63 -12.03 26.59
CA ASP A 726 -2.75 -11.76 27.51
C ASP A 726 -4.08 -12.14 26.86
N MET A 727 -4.29 -11.82 25.60
CA MET A 727 -5.48 -12.18 24.84
C MET A 727 -5.64 -13.71 24.75
N LEU A 728 -4.57 -14.42 24.36
CA LEU A 728 -4.58 -15.89 24.27
C LEU A 728 -4.79 -16.52 25.65
N THR A 729 -4.15 -15.99 26.69
CA THR A 729 -4.32 -16.46 28.07
C THR A 729 -5.77 -16.38 28.51
N ASP A 730 -6.42 -15.25 28.30
CA ASP A 730 -7.83 -15.05 28.66
C ASP A 730 -8.78 -15.89 27.80
N LEU A 731 -8.45 -16.07 26.51
CA LEU A 731 -9.18 -16.95 25.61
C LEU A 731 -9.15 -18.40 26.10
N TYR A 732 -7.95 -18.95 26.35
CA TYR A 732 -7.81 -20.34 26.82
C TYR A 732 -8.46 -20.53 28.21
N LYS A 733 -8.28 -19.59 29.15
CA LYS A 733 -8.99 -19.61 30.44
C LYS A 733 -10.51 -19.68 30.24
N THR A 734 -11.05 -18.91 29.27
CA THR A 734 -12.48 -18.92 29.00
C THR A 734 -12.94 -20.25 28.42
N VAL A 735 -12.27 -20.71 27.37
CA VAL A 735 -12.64 -21.95 26.65
C VAL A 735 -12.47 -23.19 27.53
N LEU A 736 -11.38 -23.29 28.28
CA LEU A 736 -11.09 -24.44 29.15
C LEU A 736 -11.78 -24.36 30.53
N SER A 737 -12.61 -23.34 30.77
CA SER A 737 -13.47 -23.26 31.96
C SER A 737 -14.61 -24.28 31.95
N GLN A 738 -14.82 -25.00 30.85
CA GLN A 738 -15.86 -25.99 30.63
C GLN A 738 -15.29 -27.23 29.97
N ASP A 739 -15.80 -28.41 30.33
CA ASP A 739 -15.34 -29.71 29.80
C ASP A 739 -15.57 -29.89 28.29
N ASN A 740 -16.45 -29.12 27.70
CA ASN A 740 -16.70 -29.16 26.25
C ASN A 740 -15.75 -28.26 25.44
N GLY A 741 -14.86 -27.50 26.07
CA GLY A 741 -13.90 -26.64 25.38
C GLY A 741 -12.69 -27.40 24.86
N LEU A 742 -12.43 -27.32 23.57
CA LEU A 742 -11.30 -28.03 22.93
C LEU A 742 -10.02 -27.17 22.86
N GLY A 743 -10.15 -25.84 22.84
CA GLY A 743 -9.02 -24.93 22.63
C GLY A 743 -9.29 -23.91 21.53
N ALA A 744 -8.25 -23.45 20.83
CA ALA A 744 -8.37 -22.41 19.86
C ALA A 744 -7.40 -22.56 18.68
N PHE A 745 -7.70 -21.89 17.55
CA PHE A 745 -6.83 -21.68 16.42
C PHE A 745 -6.52 -20.18 16.28
N TYR A 746 -5.25 -19.83 16.27
CA TYR A 746 -4.80 -18.49 15.93
C TYR A 746 -4.80 -18.35 14.41
N TRP A 747 -5.52 -17.33 13.90
CA TRP A 747 -5.72 -17.17 12.47
C TRP A 747 -4.52 -16.50 11.82
N GLU A 748 -3.98 -17.15 10.79
CA GLU A 748 -2.86 -16.70 9.97
C GLU A 748 -1.66 -16.18 10.79
N GLY A 749 -1.24 -16.97 11.78
CA GLY A 749 -0.16 -16.58 12.68
C GLY A 749 1.19 -16.34 12.02
N ALA A 750 1.36 -16.79 10.79
CA ALA A 750 2.57 -16.60 9.99
C ALA A 750 2.39 -15.64 8.82
N TRP A 751 1.30 -14.92 8.74
CA TRP A 751 1.08 -13.97 7.65
C TRP A 751 1.90 -12.70 7.86
N ILE A 752 2.97 -12.58 7.09
CA ILE A 752 3.92 -11.48 7.13
C ILE A 752 4.00 -10.83 5.74
N PRO A 753 4.39 -9.55 5.65
CA PRO A 753 4.76 -8.94 4.38
C PRO A 753 5.91 -9.72 3.75
N VAL A 754 5.75 -10.12 2.50
CA VAL A 754 6.79 -10.88 1.81
C VAL A 754 8.05 -10.04 1.66
N ARG A 755 9.21 -10.66 1.89
CA ARG A 755 10.50 -9.97 1.86
C ARG A 755 10.60 -8.76 2.80
N ALA A 756 9.93 -8.81 3.92
CA ALA A 756 10.13 -7.84 4.99
C ALA A 756 11.63 -7.67 5.30
N GLY A 757 12.07 -6.46 5.53
CA GLY A 757 13.48 -6.13 5.76
C GLY A 757 14.24 -5.69 4.51
N TRP A 758 13.69 -5.83 3.31
CA TRP A 758 14.42 -5.58 2.08
C TRP A 758 13.94 -4.38 1.27
N THR A 759 12.65 -4.05 1.37
CA THR A 759 12.06 -3.03 0.51
C THR A 759 10.88 -2.34 1.18
N ASN A 760 10.37 -1.35 0.47
CA ASN A 760 9.09 -0.71 0.75
C ASN A 760 7.91 -1.63 0.38
N TRP A 761 6.71 -1.18 0.71
CA TRP A 761 5.48 -1.93 0.50
C TRP A 761 5.14 -2.15 -0.99
N GLU A 762 5.57 -1.26 -1.91
CA GLU A 762 5.32 -1.44 -3.35
C GLU A 762 5.98 -2.71 -3.89
N TYR A 763 7.21 -2.98 -3.44
CA TYR A 763 7.89 -4.21 -3.79
C TYR A 763 7.21 -5.41 -3.15
N ASN A 764 6.87 -5.33 -1.87
CA ASN A 764 6.18 -6.40 -1.16
C ASN A 764 4.84 -6.72 -1.83
N LYS A 765 4.06 -5.71 -2.21
CA LYS A 765 2.81 -5.88 -2.96
C LYS A 765 3.02 -6.62 -4.28
N LYS A 766 4.00 -6.20 -5.07
CA LYS A 766 4.33 -6.85 -6.36
C LYS A 766 4.71 -8.32 -6.17
N ILE A 767 5.50 -8.64 -5.16
CA ILE A 767 5.87 -10.02 -4.84
C ILE A 767 4.67 -10.80 -4.31
N ALA A 768 3.84 -10.20 -3.48
CA ALA A 768 2.62 -10.80 -2.97
C ALA A 768 1.64 -11.15 -4.10
N ASP A 769 1.41 -10.25 -5.04
CA ASP A 769 0.57 -10.50 -6.22
C ASP A 769 1.15 -11.63 -7.08
N LYS A 770 2.46 -11.61 -7.34
CA LYS A 770 3.13 -12.63 -8.15
C LYS A 770 3.03 -14.03 -7.57
N TYR A 771 3.17 -14.19 -6.26
CA TYR A 771 3.20 -15.50 -5.59
C TYR A 771 1.90 -15.85 -4.87
N GLY A 772 0.90 -14.99 -4.94
CA GLY A 772 -0.41 -15.22 -4.35
C GLY A 772 -0.45 -15.02 -2.83
N THR A 773 0.48 -14.24 -2.26
CA THR A 773 0.47 -13.90 -0.83
C THR A 773 -0.39 -12.67 -0.52
N GLY A 774 -0.78 -11.89 -1.54
CA GLY A 774 -1.68 -10.74 -1.43
C GLY A 774 -3.14 -11.16 -1.32
N TRP A 775 -4.02 -10.15 -1.17
CA TRP A 775 -5.44 -10.40 -0.85
C TRP A 775 -6.32 -10.75 -2.02
N ALA A 776 -6.24 -10.01 -3.10
CA ALA A 776 -6.98 -10.30 -4.31
C ALA A 776 -6.29 -9.65 -5.50
N SER A 777 -6.19 -10.37 -6.62
CA SER A 777 -5.98 -9.73 -7.90
C SER A 777 -7.26 -8.99 -8.30
N ALA A 778 -7.15 -7.95 -9.12
CA ALA A 778 -8.31 -7.25 -9.69
C ALA A 778 -9.24 -8.18 -10.51
N GLU A 779 -8.81 -9.41 -10.76
CA GLU A 779 -9.48 -10.42 -11.60
C GLU A 779 -10.34 -11.40 -10.79
N ALA A 780 -10.31 -11.33 -9.45
CA ALA A 780 -11.22 -12.09 -8.60
C ALA A 780 -12.59 -11.39 -8.56
N ASP A 781 -13.37 -11.58 -9.61
CA ASP A 781 -14.71 -10.98 -9.77
C ASP A 781 -15.58 -11.15 -8.51
N GLY A 782 -16.04 -10.03 -7.94
CA GLY A 782 -16.91 -10.00 -6.77
C GLY A 782 -16.21 -10.18 -5.42
N TYR A 783 -14.89 -10.28 -5.41
CA TYR A 783 -14.08 -10.39 -4.19
C TYR A 783 -13.37 -9.07 -3.91
N PHE A 784 -13.97 -8.23 -3.09
CA PHE A 784 -13.36 -7.01 -2.59
C PHE A 784 -13.11 -7.17 -1.09
N LEU A 785 -11.91 -7.51 -0.70
CA LEU A 785 -11.53 -7.49 0.71
C LEU A 785 -10.13 -6.93 0.88
N ASN A 786 -10.08 -5.79 1.55
CA ASN A 786 -8.88 -5.25 2.15
C ASN A 786 -8.85 -5.69 3.61
N ILE A 787 -8.38 -6.89 3.89
CA ILE A 787 -8.18 -7.36 5.27
C ILE A 787 -6.74 -7.85 5.38
N LYS A 788 -6.02 -7.34 6.34
CA LYS A 788 -4.69 -7.80 6.69
C LYS A 788 -4.54 -8.26 8.10
N CYS A 789 -3.54 -9.00 8.23
CA CYS A 789 -3.34 -9.98 9.26
C CYS A 789 -2.43 -9.56 10.38
N ILE A 790 -2.53 -10.32 11.33
CA ILE A 790 -2.03 -10.33 12.68
C ILE A 790 -0.85 -11.25 12.74
N ILE A 791 0.30 -10.73 13.06
CA ILE A 791 1.58 -11.43 12.95
C ILE A 791 1.97 -11.96 14.32
N MET A 792 2.16 -13.27 14.44
CA MET A 792 2.86 -13.89 15.58
C MET A 792 4.37 -14.05 15.34
N VAL A 793 4.82 -13.91 14.10
CA VAL A 793 6.22 -13.79 13.74
C VAL A 793 6.53 -12.33 13.43
N ASN A 794 7.75 -11.90 13.71
CA ASN A 794 8.14 -10.54 13.37
C ASN A 794 8.27 -10.36 11.84
N LEU A 795 8.44 -9.13 11.37
CA LEU A 795 8.55 -8.79 9.96
C LEU A 795 9.72 -9.49 9.23
N HIS A 796 10.67 -10.07 9.97
CA HIS A 796 11.79 -10.84 9.43
C HIS A 796 11.56 -12.36 9.43
N GLY A 797 10.37 -12.82 9.79
CA GLY A 797 10.05 -14.25 9.88
C GLY A 797 10.56 -14.93 11.15
N GLU A 798 11.06 -14.18 12.12
CA GLU A 798 11.48 -14.73 13.40
C GLU A 798 10.27 -14.94 14.33
N VAL A 799 10.20 -16.10 14.97
CA VAL A 799 9.19 -16.35 16.00
C VAL A 799 9.46 -15.41 17.18
N GLN A 800 8.45 -14.67 17.58
CA GLN A 800 8.56 -13.81 18.77
C GLN A 800 8.72 -14.67 20.00
N VAL A 801 9.92 -14.63 20.59
CA VAL A 801 10.26 -15.42 21.78
C VAL A 801 9.34 -15.02 22.93
N GLY A 802 8.69 -16.00 23.50
CA GLY A 802 7.75 -15.84 24.60
C GLY A 802 6.27 -15.88 24.22
N THR A 803 5.91 -15.74 22.95
CA THR A 803 4.49 -15.76 22.55
C THR A 803 3.94 -17.17 22.39
N ILE A 804 4.75 -18.13 21.96
CA ILE A 804 4.34 -19.53 21.76
C ILE A 804 4.97 -20.43 22.82
N LYS A 805 6.30 -20.41 22.99
CA LYS A 805 7.01 -21.37 23.84
C LYS A 805 6.62 -21.29 25.31
N ASP A 806 6.49 -20.08 25.85
CA ASP A 806 6.17 -19.92 27.26
C ASP A 806 4.68 -20.17 27.54
N PHE A 807 3.82 -20.10 26.53
CA PHE A 807 2.43 -20.48 26.69
C PHE A 807 2.25 -21.99 26.90
N LEU A 808 3.23 -22.77 26.49
CA LEU A 808 3.21 -24.23 26.43
C LEU A 808 4.12 -24.93 27.45
N MET A 809 5.06 -24.20 28.07
CA MET A 809 6.01 -24.74 29.04
C MET A 809 5.45 -24.66 30.47
N ILE A 810 4.52 -25.52 30.81
CA ILE A 810 3.93 -25.54 32.18
C ILE A 810 4.24 -26.82 32.96
N GLU A 811 4.93 -27.83 32.39
CA GLU A 811 5.11 -29.10 33.06
C GLU A 811 6.48 -29.36 33.72
N ASP A 812 7.51 -28.55 33.52
CA ASP A 812 8.86 -28.86 34.08
C ASP A 812 9.30 -28.04 35.30
N MET A 813 8.36 -27.64 36.16
CA MET A 813 8.71 -27.14 37.51
C MET A 813 7.80 -27.79 38.58
N CYS A 814 8.05 -29.03 38.86
CA CYS A 814 7.75 -29.65 40.15
C CYS A 814 9.04 -30.01 40.87
#